data_02138ad45ef9b226563e866c8d288443
#
_entry.id   02138ad45ef9b226563e866c8d288443
#
_cell.length_a   1.000
_cell.length_b   1.000
_cell.length_c   1.000
_cell.angle_alpha   90.00
_cell.angle_beta   90.00
_cell.angle_gamma   90.00
#
_symmetry.space_group_name_H-M   'P 1'
#
loop_
_entity.id
_entity.type
_entity.pdbx_description
1 polymer ?
#
loop_
_entity_poly.entity_id
_entity_poly.type
_entity_poly.pdbx_seq_one_letter_code
_entity_poly.pdbx_strand_id
1 'polypeptide(L)'
;MTVVDLLFRPLVPPWLLAILAFVVALALIAALFGRLPAAHWRVPPLVLLLGVLANPVLFREQREPLRDVVLVVEDASASMAAGDRPVLTEAARDAIGADLARDEGLEVVTVTVEGGADGTALVGAVERAIGEVDQRRLAGTVILSDGQVHDVPENLPDWVARRPIHHVVPGGPEETDRRLVLDDMPSYAMVGEEERFSLTLADEGGDGSRAERVTVRQNGRVIHELAVTPGRTVPVPFVLERAGETVVEVEVAGREGEISTLNNRTTAFVTGVRDRLRVLLVSGVPYQGLRVWRNLLKADPAVDLVHFTILRPPEKQDGTPVRELALIAFPVRELFELKLGEFDLIVFDRYARRGLLPLAYLENVARYVEGGGALLINAGPDFATPLSLARTPLDRVIPLAPSGQVLEQPFRPQVTELGGRHPVTDSLRDDWDGPWGPWFRQIDVEEGPGQIVLRGAAERPLLALDRVGEGRVAQLLSDHAWLWARGFEEGGPQQTLLRRLVHWLMQEPELEEERLIAEPREDAIRLERVTLHPEPQTATATTPTGERFEVELTPGAEGRLTARVPAEEPGLYRFDQPDGQRAFAAVRPMAPRELEDLRATAAPLRPLVEASGGAQRFTERGGIPELRRVGTERATAGRGWIGLVENDRYRVVGSAETALFPAWLALILLVGTQVFARSEEHTSELQSPLCI
;
A
#
# COMPACT_ATOMS: atom_id res chain seq x y z
N MET A 1 -40.50 -17.45 -32.17
CA MET A 1 -40.29 -17.63 -33.62
C MET A 1 -40.43 -19.13 -33.91
N THR A 2 -41.23 -19.50 -34.92
CA THR A 2 -41.41 -20.93 -35.29
C THR A 2 -40.69 -21.18 -36.61
N VAL A 3 -39.71 -22.06 -36.58
CA VAL A 3 -39.02 -22.55 -37.79
C VAL A 3 -39.63 -23.87 -38.17
N VAL A 4 -39.90 -24.07 -39.48
CA VAL A 4 -40.51 -25.28 -40.00
C VAL A 4 -39.59 -25.88 -41.05
N ASP A 5 -39.08 -27.08 -40.78
CA ASP A 5 -38.24 -27.83 -41.68
C ASP A 5 -38.89 -29.16 -42.09
N LEU A 6 -38.60 -29.63 -43.29
CA LEU A 6 -39.03 -30.95 -43.78
C LEU A 6 -37.91 -31.96 -43.55
N LEU A 7 -38.13 -32.87 -42.64
CA LEU A 7 -37.20 -33.96 -42.35
C LEU A 7 -37.75 -35.28 -42.86
N PHE A 8 -36.88 -36.16 -43.36
CA PHE A 8 -37.24 -37.51 -43.74
C PHE A 8 -36.83 -38.48 -42.61
N ARG A 9 -37.83 -39.20 -42.06
CA ARG A 9 -37.59 -40.27 -41.05
C ARG A 9 -38.05 -41.60 -41.63
N PRO A 10 -37.24 -42.29 -42.46
CA PRO A 10 -37.63 -43.49 -43.16
C PRO A 10 -38.10 -44.56 -42.19
N LEU A 11 -39.23 -45.19 -42.51
CA LEU A 11 -39.81 -46.31 -41.76
C LEU A 11 -39.05 -47.61 -41.95
N VAL A 12 -38.15 -47.64 -42.94
CA VAL A 12 -37.29 -48.79 -43.30
C VAL A 12 -35.81 -48.30 -43.30
N PRO A 13 -34.86 -49.26 -43.15
CA PRO A 13 -33.44 -48.92 -43.24
C PRO A 13 -33.09 -48.19 -44.54
N PRO A 14 -32.22 -47.12 -44.50
CA PRO A 14 -31.90 -46.24 -45.66
C PRO A 14 -31.45 -47.06 -46.92
N TRP A 15 -30.74 -48.14 -46.71
CA TRP A 15 -30.29 -48.97 -47.82
C TRP A 15 -31.48 -49.75 -48.57
N LEU A 16 -32.51 -50.14 -47.81
CA LEU A 16 -33.71 -50.73 -48.36
C LEU A 16 -34.54 -49.69 -49.11
N LEU A 17 -34.65 -48.46 -48.57
CA LEU A 17 -35.31 -47.34 -49.24
C LEU A 17 -34.61 -47.00 -50.58
N ALA A 18 -33.28 -47.05 -50.61
CA ALA A 18 -32.50 -46.80 -51.80
C ALA A 18 -32.73 -47.90 -52.88
N ILE A 19 -32.82 -49.13 -52.45
CA ILE A 19 -33.16 -50.28 -53.40
C ILE A 19 -34.55 -50.06 -53.93
N LEU A 20 -35.55 -49.79 -53.10
CA LEU A 20 -36.92 -49.54 -53.56
C LEU A 20 -37.01 -48.30 -54.47
N ALA A 21 -36.29 -47.22 -54.16
CA ALA A 21 -36.21 -46.03 -55.04
C ALA A 21 -35.60 -46.39 -56.41
N PHE A 22 -34.55 -47.19 -56.42
CA PHE A 22 -33.93 -47.68 -57.66
C PHE A 22 -34.87 -48.51 -58.49
N VAL A 23 -35.64 -49.45 -57.89
CA VAL A 23 -36.64 -50.23 -58.56
C VAL A 23 -37.77 -49.35 -59.15
N VAL A 24 -38.25 -48.35 -58.38
CA VAL A 24 -39.25 -47.43 -58.84
C VAL A 24 -38.74 -46.57 -60.02
N ALA A 25 -37.46 -46.10 -59.92
CA ALA A 25 -36.83 -45.38 -61.04
C ALA A 25 -36.69 -46.22 -62.29
N LEU A 26 -36.30 -47.50 -62.16
CA LEU A 26 -36.25 -48.40 -63.28
C LEU A 26 -37.65 -48.64 -63.90
N ALA A 27 -38.67 -48.79 -63.06
CA ALA A 27 -40.06 -48.91 -63.50
C ALA A 27 -40.57 -47.66 -64.22
N LEU A 28 -40.21 -46.46 -63.72
CA LEU A 28 -40.50 -45.19 -64.38
C LEU A 28 -39.83 -45.11 -65.77
N ILE A 29 -38.54 -45.43 -65.81
CA ILE A 29 -37.81 -45.42 -67.08
C ILE A 29 -38.44 -46.43 -68.09
N ALA A 30 -38.75 -47.62 -67.66
CA ALA A 30 -39.41 -48.63 -68.52
C ALA A 30 -40.82 -48.15 -68.98
N ALA A 31 -41.56 -47.43 -68.14
CA ALA A 31 -42.85 -46.82 -68.48
C ALA A 31 -42.70 -45.76 -69.54
N LEU A 32 -41.71 -44.83 -69.40
CA LEU A 32 -41.44 -43.78 -70.36
C LEU A 32 -41.01 -44.25 -71.71
N PHE A 33 -40.33 -45.39 -71.79
CA PHE A 33 -39.91 -45.98 -73.06
C PHE A 33 -40.98 -46.99 -73.68
N GLY A 34 -42.19 -47.00 -73.06
CA GLY A 34 -43.31 -47.77 -73.56
C GLY A 34 -43.09 -49.29 -73.60
N ARG A 35 -42.12 -49.84 -72.87
CA ARG A 35 -41.75 -51.28 -72.86
C ARG A 35 -42.57 -52.13 -71.88
N LEU A 36 -43.37 -51.50 -70.96
CA LEU A 36 -44.23 -52.22 -70.05
C LEU A 36 -45.70 -51.84 -70.33
N PRO A 37 -46.59 -52.78 -70.73
CA PRO A 37 -48.02 -52.49 -70.85
C PRO A 37 -48.59 -52.09 -69.46
N ALA A 38 -49.43 -51.05 -69.42
CA ALA A 38 -50.09 -50.53 -68.20
C ALA A 38 -49.14 -49.99 -67.11
N ALA A 39 -47.90 -49.63 -67.45
CA ALA A 39 -46.93 -49.09 -66.48
C ALA A 39 -47.37 -47.78 -65.87
N HIS A 40 -48.08 -46.92 -66.58
CA HIS A 40 -48.62 -45.65 -66.10
C HIS A 40 -49.63 -45.77 -64.94
N TRP A 41 -50.25 -46.99 -64.81
CA TRP A 41 -51.12 -47.26 -63.66
C TRP A 41 -50.41 -47.95 -62.47
N ARG A 42 -49.32 -48.65 -62.69
CA ARG A 42 -48.56 -49.34 -61.64
C ARG A 42 -47.50 -48.49 -61.00
N VAL A 43 -46.97 -47.50 -61.65
CA VAL A 43 -45.92 -46.65 -61.12
C VAL A 43 -46.44 -45.68 -60.00
N PRO A 44 -47.61 -45.01 -60.09
CA PRO A 44 -48.08 -44.09 -59.02
C PRO A 44 -48.20 -44.75 -57.66
N PRO A 45 -48.75 -45.98 -57.48
CA PRO A 45 -48.76 -46.69 -56.20
C PRO A 45 -47.37 -46.94 -55.60
N LEU A 46 -46.39 -47.26 -56.47
CA LEU A 46 -44.99 -47.47 -55.99
C LEU A 46 -44.31 -46.20 -55.59
N VAL A 47 -44.53 -45.13 -56.31
CA VAL A 47 -44.02 -43.77 -55.91
C VAL A 47 -44.67 -43.29 -54.62
N LEU A 48 -45.97 -43.55 -54.46
CA LEU A 48 -46.66 -43.19 -53.20
C LEU A 48 -46.17 -44.05 -52.04
N LEU A 49 -45.96 -45.35 -52.24
CA LEU A 49 -45.38 -46.26 -51.25
C LEU A 49 -43.98 -45.78 -50.82
N LEU A 50 -43.16 -45.38 -51.78
CA LEU A 50 -41.83 -44.86 -51.53
C LEU A 50 -41.93 -43.57 -50.71
N GLY A 51 -42.85 -42.66 -51.04
CA GLY A 51 -43.12 -41.39 -50.28
C GLY A 51 -43.57 -41.67 -48.85
N VAL A 52 -44.47 -42.71 -48.67
CA VAL A 52 -44.91 -43.11 -47.31
C VAL A 52 -43.78 -43.77 -46.54
N LEU A 53 -42.97 -44.64 -47.16
CA LEU A 53 -41.81 -45.20 -46.47
C LEU A 53 -40.69 -44.23 -46.18
N ALA A 54 -40.53 -43.18 -46.97
CA ALA A 54 -39.62 -42.09 -46.71
C ALA A 54 -40.08 -41.23 -45.53
N ASN A 55 -41.37 -41.31 -45.17
CA ASN A 55 -41.99 -40.65 -44.01
C ASN A 55 -41.52 -39.20 -43.85
N PRO A 56 -41.88 -38.28 -44.75
CA PRO A 56 -41.62 -36.84 -44.58
C PRO A 56 -42.37 -36.31 -43.36
N VAL A 57 -41.65 -35.66 -42.46
CA VAL A 57 -42.15 -35.09 -41.20
C VAL A 57 -41.92 -33.60 -41.22
N LEU A 58 -42.94 -32.83 -40.95
CA LEU A 58 -42.80 -31.40 -40.65
C LEU A 58 -42.29 -31.26 -39.23
N PHE A 59 -41.03 -30.82 -39.12
CA PHE A 59 -40.40 -30.50 -37.87
C PHE A 59 -40.66 -29.01 -37.56
N ARG A 60 -41.34 -28.72 -36.45
CA ARG A 60 -41.60 -27.37 -35.97
C ARG A 60 -40.79 -27.13 -34.72
N GLU A 61 -39.91 -26.16 -34.75
CA GLU A 61 -39.12 -25.76 -33.62
C GLU A 61 -39.59 -24.38 -33.12
N GLN A 62 -39.97 -24.32 -31.86
CA GLN A 62 -40.33 -23.08 -31.22
C GLN A 62 -39.06 -22.52 -30.56
N ARG A 63 -38.56 -21.40 -31.10
CA ARG A 63 -37.36 -20.71 -30.66
C ARG A 63 -37.73 -19.45 -29.90
N GLU A 64 -37.15 -19.30 -28.71
CA GLU A 64 -37.23 -18.09 -27.89
C GLU A 64 -35.88 -17.40 -28.01
N PRO A 65 -35.81 -16.13 -28.49
CA PRO A 65 -34.57 -15.39 -28.55
C PRO A 65 -34.00 -15.17 -27.15
N LEU A 66 -32.70 -15.38 -27.00
CA LEU A 66 -31.97 -15.05 -25.78
C LEU A 66 -31.46 -13.61 -25.91
N ARG A 67 -31.51 -12.90 -24.80
CA ARG A 67 -30.93 -11.55 -24.74
C ARG A 67 -29.42 -11.62 -24.86
N ASP A 68 -28.83 -10.75 -25.63
CA ASP A 68 -27.40 -10.57 -25.70
C ASP A 68 -26.89 -9.84 -24.45
N VAL A 69 -25.65 -10.12 -24.03
CA VAL A 69 -25.06 -9.52 -22.83
C VAL A 69 -24.10 -8.41 -23.24
N VAL A 70 -24.23 -7.25 -22.60
CA VAL A 70 -23.28 -6.14 -22.72
C VAL A 70 -22.61 -5.94 -21.37
N LEU A 71 -21.27 -5.93 -21.36
CA LEU A 71 -20.49 -5.54 -20.19
C LEU A 71 -20.25 -4.02 -20.23
N VAL A 72 -20.65 -3.33 -19.16
CA VAL A 72 -20.29 -1.95 -18.91
C VAL A 72 -19.32 -1.92 -17.75
N VAL A 73 -18.08 -1.51 -18.01
CA VAL A 73 -17.03 -1.44 -17.01
C VAL A 73 -16.78 0.01 -16.67
N GLU A 74 -17.04 0.37 -15.43
CA GLU A 74 -16.89 1.73 -14.92
C GLU A 74 -15.67 1.82 -14.03
N ASP A 75 -14.78 2.71 -14.36
CA ASP A 75 -13.63 3.09 -13.56
C ASP A 75 -14.07 4.06 -12.47
N ALA A 76 -13.83 3.69 -11.21
CA ALA A 76 -14.08 4.51 -10.03
C ALA A 76 -12.78 4.83 -9.27
N SER A 77 -11.66 4.84 -9.99
CA SER A 77 -10.35 5.20 -9.44
C SER A 77 -10.26 6.67 -9.05
N ALA A 78 -9.24 7.02 -8.27
CA ALA A 78 -9.03 8.39 -7.80
C ALA A 78 -8.80 9.38 -8.94
N SER A 79 -8.20 8.95 -10.06
CA SER A 79 -8.00 9.78 -11.25
C SER A 79 -9.30 10.22 -11.92
N MET A 80 -10.37 9.43 -11.80
CA MET A 80 -11.70 9.77 -12.31
C MET A 80 -12.39 10.91 -11.53
N ALA A 81 -11.86 11.29 -10.36
CA ALA A 81 -12.34 12.46 -9.61
C ALA A 81 -11.68 13.78 -10.03
N ALA A 82 -10.71 13.75 -10.96
CA ALA A 82 -9.97 14.93 -11.39
C ALA A 82 -10.78 15.83 -12.37
N GLY A 83 -10.70 17.14 -12.21
CA GLY A 83 -11.30 18.13 -13.09
C GLY A 83 -12.81 17.94 -13.30
N ASP A 84 -13.25 18.04 -14.56
CA ASP A 84 -14.66 17.90 -14.95
C ASP A 84 -15.08 16.45 -15.23
N ARG A 85 -14.19 15.47 -15.01
CA ARG A 85 -14.46 14.04 -15.29
C ARG A 85 -15.68 13.47 -14.59
N PRO A 86 -15.98 13.79 -13.32
CA PRO A 86 -17.19 13.27 -12.67
C PRO A 86 -18.46 13.64 -13.46
N VAL A 87 -18.55 14.88 -13.93
CA VAL A 87 -19.70 15.36 -14.72
C VAL A 87 -19.75 14.70 -16.09
N LEU A 88 -18.59 14.56 -16.76
CA LEU A 88 -18.49 13.93 -18.08
C LEU A 88 -18.80 12.42 -18.00
N THR A 89 -18.38 11.76 -16.94
CA THR A 89 -18.64 10.33 -16.70
C THR A 89 -20.12 10.09 -16.43
N GLU A 90 -20.74 10.90 -15.59
CA GLU A 90 -22.18 10.82 -15.31
C GLU A 90 -23.00 11.02 -16.59
N ALA A 91 -22.68 12.04 -17.37
CA ALA A 91 -23.34 12.28 -18.64
C ALA A 91 -23.16 11.12 -19.64
N ALA A 92 -21.95 10.52 -19.70
CA ALA A 92 -21.70 9.37 -20.55
C ALA A 92 -22.44 8.11 -20.06
N ARG A 93 -22.49 7.87 -18.77
CA ARG A 93 -23.25 6.77 -18.14
C ARG A 93 -24.74 6.89 -18.46
N ASP A 94 -25.31 8.07 -18.26
CA ASP A 94 -26.72 8.32 -18.49
C ASP A 94 -27.10 8.13 -19.96
N ALA A 95 -26.31 8.66 -20.90
CA ALA A 95 -26.58 8.53 -22.32
C ALA A 95 -26.47 7.07 -22.80
N ILE A 96 -25.39 6.38 -22.41
CA ILE A 96 -25.16 4.96 -22.73
C ILE A 96 -26.25 4.09 -22.08
N GLY A 97 -26.59 4.35 -20.82
CA GLY A 97 -27.65 3.66 -20.10
C GLY A 97 -29.02 3.83 -20.74
N ALA A 98 -29.33 5.05 -21.22
CA ALA A 98 -30.58 5.33 -21.93
C ALA A 98 -30.66 4.60 -23.28
N ASP A 99 -29.54 4.50 -24.02
CA ASP A 99 -29.50 3.74 -25.27
C ASP A 99 -29.64 2.23 -25.03
N LEU A 100 -28.97 1.68 -24.02
CA LEU A 100 -29.07 0.27 -23.63
C LEU A 100 -30.48 -0.10 -23.15
N ALA A 101 -31.13 0.78 -22.41
CA ALA A 101 -32.49 0.56 -21.89
C ALA A 101 -33.58 0.55 -22.98
N ARG A 102 -33.32 1.12 -24.15
CA ARG A 102 -34.26 1.11 -25.31
C ARG A 102 -34.27 -0.23 -26.03
N ASP A 103 -33.25 -1.05 -25.87
CA ASP A 103 -33.15 -2.36 -26.54
C ASP A 103 -33.50 -3.50 -25.58
N GLU A 104 -34.74 -4.01 -25.68
CA GLU A 104 -35.23 -5.13 -24.87
C GLU A 104 -34.44 -6.45 -25.13
N GLY A 105 -33.69 -6.53 -26.24
CA GLY A 105 -32.82 -7.67 -26.61
C GLY A 105 -31.49 -7.70 -25.88
N LEU A 106 -31.19 -6.72 -25.02
CA LEU A 106 -29.96 -6.63 -24.26
C LEU A 106 -30.16 -6.94 -22.76
N GLU A 107 -29.17 -7.55 -22.17
CA GLU A 107 -28.94 -7.73 -20.74
C GLU A 107 -27.64 -6.98 -20.38
N VAL A 108 -27.72 -6.02 -19.49
CA VAL A 108 -26.58 -5.20 -19.09
C VAL A 108 -25.97 -5.72 -17.80
N VAL A 109 -24.67 -5.96 -17.83
CA VAL A 109 -23.88 -6.32 -16.64
C VAL A 109 -22.89 -5.19 -16.40
N THR A 110 -23.03 -4.50 -15.27
CA THR A 110 -22.15 -3.40 -14.86
C THR A 110 -21.13 -3.90 -13.85
N VAL A 111 -19.87 -3.54 -14.08
CA VAL A 111 -18.73 -3.84 -13.21
C VAL A 111 -18.04 -2.54 -12.85
N THR A 112 -17.96 -2.22 -11.57
CA THR A 112 -17.22 -1.06 -11.08
C THR A 112 -15.84 -1.49 -10.62
N VAL A 113 -14.82 -0.77 -11.04
CA VAL A 113 -13.42 -1.04 -10.72
C VAL A 113 -12.89 0.11 -9.88
N GLU A 114 -12.54 -0.19 -8.64
CA GLU A 114 -11.89 0.77 -7.75
C GLU A 114 -10.37 0.70 -7.94
N GLY A 115 -9.72 1.85 -7.80
CA GLY A 115 -8.26 1.92 -7.81
C GLY A 115 -7.62 1.34 -6.56
N GLY A 116 -6.42 0.79 -6.70
CA GLY A 116 -5.62 0.23 -5.61
C GLY A 116 -4.26 0.91 -5.45
N ALA A 117 -3.47 0.43 -4.50
CA ALA A 117 -2.11 0.92 -4.26
C ALA A 117 -1.19 0.76 -5.50
N ASP A 118 -1.43 -0.29 -6.29
CA ASP A 118 -0.68 -0.60 -7.51
C ASP A 118 -1.31 0.01 -8.78
N GLY A 119 -2.32 0.86 -8.63
CA GLY A 119 -3.07 1.49 -9.72
C GLY A 119 -4.36 0.76 -10.08
N THR A 120 -4.97 1.13 -11.22
CA THR A 120 -6.24 0.57 -11.69
C THR A 120 -6.01 -0.72 -12.48
N ALA A 121 -6.54 -1.85 -11.96
CA ALA A 121 -6.48 -3.18 -12.58
C ALA A 121 -7.76 -3.48 -13.39
N LEU A 122 -7.98 -2.72 -14.47
CA LEU A 122 -9.20 -2.74 -15.26
C LEU A 122 -9.28 -3.96 -16.19
N VAL A 123 -8.17 -4.36 -16.82
CA VAL A 123 -8.15 -5.47 -17.78
C VAL A 123 -8.46 -6.79 -17.06
N GLY A 124 -7.90 -7.01 -15.87
CA GLY A 124 -8.22 -8.18 -15.04
C GLY A 124 -9.69 -8.21 -14.58
N ALA A 125 -10.30 -7.05 -14.35
CA ALA A 125 -11.73 -6.98 -14.04
C ALA A 125 -12.61 -7.33 -15.25
N VAL A 126 -12.27 -6.83 -16.43
CA VAL A 126 -12.93 -7.21 -17.70
C VAL A 126 -12.82 -8.72 -17.95
N GLU A 127 -11.65 -9.29 -17.77
CA GLU A 127 -11.41 -10.73 -17.97
C GLU A 127 -12.28 -11.59 -17.03
N ARG A 128 -12.33 -11.22 -15.75
CA ARG A 128 -13.20 -11.91 -14.78
C ARG A 128 -14.67 -11.80 -15.15
N ALA A 129 -15.14 -10.62 -15.51
CA ALA A 129 -16.52 -10.39 -15.90
C ALA A 129 -16.91 -11.20 -17.18
N ILE A 130 -16.02 -11.25 -18.16
CA ILE A 130 -16.22 -12.11 -19.37
C ILE A 130 -16.29 -13.59 -18.98
N GLY A 131 -15.53 -14.02 -17.97
CA GLY A 131 -15.57 -15.40 -17.46
C GLY A 131 -16.88 -15.78 -16.77
N GLU A 132 -17.59 -14.82 -16.21
CA GLU A 132 -18.86 -15.02 -15.49
C GLU A 132 -20.09 -15.04 -16.39
N VAL A 133 -19.99 -14.51 -17.62
CA VAL A 133 -21.11 -14.44 -18.56
C VAL A 133 -21.01 -15.54 -19.65
N ASP A 134 -22.14 -15.90 -20.24
CA ASP A 134 -22.12 -16.78 -21.43
C ASP A 134 -21.51 -16.02 -22.61
N GLN A 135 -20.26 -16.36 -22.91
CA GLN A 135 -19.46 -15.73 -23.99
C GLN A 135 -20.15 -15.81 -25.38
N ARG A 136 -21.07 -16.75 -25.57
CA ARG A 136 -21.84 -16.88 -26.82
C ARG A 136 -22.89 -15.77 -26.94
N ARG A 137 -23.30 -15.18 -25.83
CA ARG A 137 -24.27 -14.09 -25.74
C ARG A 137 -23.61 -12.73 -25.65
N LEU A 138 -22.28 -12.66 -25.44
CA LEU A 138 -21.57 -11.40 -25.31
C LEU A 138 -21.68 -10.59 -26.62
N ALA A 139 -22.29 -9.41 -26.54
CA ALA A 139 -22.45 -8.48 -27.66
C ALA A 139 -21.25 -7.52 -27.81
N GLY A 140 -20.62 -7.17 -26.67
CA GLY A 140 -19.47 -6.28 -26.61
C GLY A 140 -19.25 -5.78 -25.19
N THR A 141 -18.15 -5.04 -25.00
CA THR A 141 -17.79 -4.41 -23.73
C THR A 141 -17.65 -2.90 -23.97
N VAL A 142 -18.20 -2.10 -23.06
CA VAL A 142 -18.05 -0.66 -23.04
C VAL A 142 -17.30 -0.28 -21.75
N ILE A 143 -16.12 0.32 -21.90
CA ILE A 143 -15.28 0.78 -20.81
C ILE A 143 -15.44 2.29 -20.67
N LEU A 144 -15.79 2.76 -19.48
CA LEU A 144 -15.81 4.17 -19.08
C LEU A 144 -14.62 4.39 -18.13
N SER A 145 -13.53 4.94 -18.65
CA SER A 145 -12.29 5.18 -17.91
C SER A 145 -11.52 6.33 -18.54
N ASP A 146 -10.72 7.06 -17.79
CA ASP A 146 -9.76 8.03 -18.31
C ASP A 146 -8.59 7.37 -19.04
N GLY A 147 -8.47 6.05 -18.96
CA GLY A 147 -7.46 5.24 -19.62
C GLY A 147 -6.15 5.08 -18.87
N GLN A 148 -6.03 5.60 -17.66
CA GLN A 148 -4.90 5.33 -16.77
C GLN A 148 -5.01 3.94 -16.17
N VAL A 149 -4.64 2.92 -16.95
CA VAL A 149 -4.78 1.50 -16.63
C VAL A 149 -3.40 0.87 -16.53
N HIS A 150 -3.16 0.10 -15.46
CA HIS A 150 -1.83 -0.36 -15.06
C HIS A 150 -1.61 -1.87 -15.23
N ASP A 151 -2.66 -2.62 -15.58
CA ASP A 151 -2.63 -4.08 -15.74
C ASP A 151 -2.77 -4.56 -17.21
N VAL A 152 -2.44 -3.69 -18.17
CA VAL A 152 -2.48 -4.07 -19.59
C VAL A 152 -1.36 -5.07 -19.87
N PRO A 153 -1.66 -6.31 -20.30
CA PRO A 153 -0.65 -7.32 -20.55
C PRO A 153 0.13 -7.02 -21.84
N GLU A 154 1.42 -7.35 -21.86
CA GLU A 154 2.26 -7.25 -23.07
C GLU A 154 1.74 -8.14 -24.22
N ASN A 155 1.22 -9.32 -23.89
CA ASN A 155 0.61 -10.23 -24.84
C ASN A 155 -0.90 -10.25 -24.63
N LEU A 156 -1.65 -9.86 -25.65
CA LEU A 156 -3.09 -9.80 -25.57
C LEU A 156 -3.72 -11.18 -25.42
N PRO A 157 -4.63 -11.39 -24.46
CA PRO A 157 -5.35 -12.65 -24.30
C PRO A 157 -6.29 -12.97 -25.48
N ASP A 158 -6.51 -14.24 -25.75
CA ASP A 158 -7.37 -14.71 -26.87
C ASP A 158 -8.82 -14.22 -26.80
N TRP A 159 -9.33 -13.87 -25.63
CA TRP A 159 -10.70 -13.37 -25.46
C TRP A 159 -10.91 -11.99 -26.08
N VAL A 160 -9.85 -11.18 -26.22
CA VAL A 160 -9.91 -9.82 -26.76
C VAL A 160 -10.46 -9.81 -28.19
N ALA A 161 -10.02 -10.71 -29.06
CA ALA A 161 -10.43 -10.75 -30.46
C ALA A 161 -11.86 -11.28 -30.68
N ARG A 162 -12.58 -11.69 -29.64
CA ARG A 162 -13.88 -12.35 -29.79
C ARG A 162 -15.05 -11.39 -29.97
N ARG A 163 -15.01 -10.23 -29.31
CA ARG A 163 -16.08 -9.22 -29.33
C ARG A 163 -15.50 -7.82 -29.17
N PRO A 164 -16.16 -6.80 -29.74
CA PRO A 164 -15.67 -5.44 -29.67
C PRO A 164 -15.58 -4.92 -28.23
N ILE A 165 -14.47 -4.25 -27.93
CA ILE A 165 -14.24 -3.53 -26.69
C ILE A 165 -14.18 -2.07 -27.05
N HIS A 166 -15.12 -1.29 -26.57
CA HIS A 166 -15.18 0.16 -26.78
C HIS A 166 -14.70 0.87 -25.54
N HIS A 167 -13.88 1.89 -25.72
CA HIS A 167 -13.38 2.74 -24.65
C HIS A 167 -13.92 4.16 -24.85
N VAL A 168 -14.78 4.58 -23.94
CA VAL A 168 -15.29 5.95 -23.84
C VAL A 168 -14.49 6.66 -22.78
N VAL A 169 -13.76 7.70 -23.18
CA VAL A 169 -12.80 8.41 -22.34
C VAL A 169 -13.43 9.73 -21.90
N PRO A 170 -13.82 9.85 -20.62
CA PRO A 170 -14.27 11.13 -20.06
C PRO A 170 -13.10 12.10 -19.98
N GLY A 171 -13.13 13.17 -20.78
CA GLY A 171 -12.07 14.16 -20.90
C GLY A 171 -11.64 14.42 -22.35
N GLY A 172 -10.50 15.08 -22.51
CA GLY A 172 -9.93 15.50 -23.78
C GLY A 172 -8.50 14.99 -24.00
N PRO A 173 -8.06 14.83 -25.26
CA PRO A 173 -6.69 14.41 -25.56
C PRO A 173 -5.63 15.52 -25.38
N GLU A 174 -6.05 16.75 -25.12
CA GLU A 174 -5.20 17.94 -24.99
C GLU A 174 -5.23 18.51 -23.57
N GLU A 175 -5.56 17.68 -22.57
CA GLU A 175 -5.53 18.07 -21.17
C GLU A 175 -4.13 18.52 -20.76
N THR A 176 -4.10 19.58 -19.93
CA THR A 176 -2.85 20.11 -19.39
C THR A 176 -2.71 19.71 -17.94
N ASP A 177 -1.54 19.23 -17.58
CA ASP A 177 -1.25 18.79 -16.22
C ASP A 177 0.21 19.02 -15.85
N ARG A 178 0.44 19.36 -14.59
CA ARG A 178 1.76 19.60 -14.03
C ARG A 178 1.99 18.63 -12.88
N ARG A 179 3.13 17.93 -12.89
CA ARG A 179 3.46 16.97 -11.86
C ARG A 179 4.93 17.02 -11.44
N LEU A 180 5.18 16.62 -10.20
CA LEU A 180 6.51 16.45 -9.67
C LEU A 180 6.88 14.97 -9.65
N VAL A 181 8.06 14.66 -10.19
CA VAL A 181 8.64 13.31 -10.18
C VAL A 181 9.91 13.35 -9.33
N LEU A 182 9.96 12.48 -8.32
CA LEU A 182 11.14 12.27 -7.49
C LEU A 182 11.78 10.93 -7.87
N ASP A 183 13.01 11.00 -8.36
CA ASP A 183 13.80 9.82 -8.69
C ASP A 183 15.00 9.73 -7.73
N ASP A 184 15.51 8.52 -7.53
CA ASP A 184 16.69 8.24 -6.68
C ASP A 184 16.52 8.69 -5.21
N MET A 185 15.29 8.80 -4.72
CA MET A 185 15.06 9.14 -3.32
C MET A 185 15.49 8.00 -2.41
N PRO A 186 16.50 8.21 -1.52
CA PRO A 186 16.95 7.16 -0.63
C PRO A 186 15.89 6.86 0.45
N SER A 187 15.69 5.59 0.77
CA SER A 187 14.84 5.17 1.88
C SER A 187 15.48 5.41 3.26
N TYR A 188 16.80 5.54 3.30
CA TYR A 188 17.57 5.88 4.50
C TYR A 188 18.78 6.75 4.13
N ALA A 189 19.21 7.60 5.06
CA ALA A 189 20.38 8.47 4.91
C ALA A 189 21.12 8.62 6.24
N MET A 190 22.41 8.85 6.19
CA MET A 190 23.20 9.07 7.40
C MET A 190 22.97 10.48 7.94
N VAL A 191 22.73 10.58 9.25
CA VAL A 191 22.58 11.86 9.92
C VAL A 191 23.86 12.69 9.81
N GLY A 192 23.73 13.93 9.34
CA GLY A 192 24.85 14.86 9.14
C GLY A 192 25.59 14.72 7.80
N GLU A 193 25.27 13.71 6.99
CA GLU A 193 25.84 13.57 5.64
C GLU A 193 24.92 14.18 4.59
N GLU A 194 25.53 14.72 3.51
CA GLU A 194 24.78 15.27 2.37
C GLU A 194 24.40 14.15 1.42
N GLU A 195 23.08 13.94 1.27
CA GLU A 195 22.48 13.07 0.29
C GLU A 195 21.78 13.87 -0.80
N ARG A 196 21.40 13.22 -1.90
CA ARG A 196 20.75 13.89 -3.03
C ARG A 196 19.67 13.01 -3.62
N PHE A 197 18.61 13.65 -4.08
CA PHE A 197 17.59 13.03 -4.94
C PHE A 197 17.45 13.82 -6.24
N SER A 198 16.88 13.20 -7.24
CA SER A 198 16.61 13.79 -8.55
C SER A 198 15.17 14.31 -8.61
N LEU A 199 15.00 15.59 -8.97
CA LEU A 199 13.69 16.24 -9.11
C LEU A 199 13.45 16.60 -10.56
N THR A 200 12.33 16.15 -11.11
CA THR A 200 11.86 16.54 -12.45
C THR A 200 10.46 17.16 -12.36
N LEU A 201 10.28 18.32 -12.95
CA LEU A 201 8.98 18.93 -13.18
C LEU A 201 8.49 18.54 -14.59
N ALA A 202 7.46 17.70 -14.66
CA ALA A 202 6.74 17.44 -15.90
C ALA A 202 5.60 18.47 -16.04
N ASP A 203 5.50 19.14 -17.18
CA ASP A 203 4.47 20.16 -17.50
C ASP A 203 3.94 19.87 -18.90
N GLU A 204 2.97 18.99 -18.96
CA GLU A 204 2.37 18.53 -20.19
C GLU A 204 1.31 19.52 -20.69
N GLY A 205 1.36 19.86 -21.99
CA GLY A 205 0.51 20.89 -22.57
C GLY A 205 0.94 22.33 -22.24
N GLY A 206 2.06 22.51 -21.50
CA GLY A 206 2.69 23.79 -21.24
C GLY A 206 3.61 24.25 -22.36
N ASP A 207 4.04 25.52 -22.32
CA ASP A 207 5.04 26.05 -23.27
C ASP A 207 6.48 25.54 -22.94
N GLY A 208 6.67 24.90 -21.78
CA GLY A 208 7.90 24.24 -21.34
C GLY A 208 9.13 25.16 -21.22
N SER A 209 8.98 26.45 -21.47
CA SER A 209 10.12 27.37 -21.63
C SER A 209 10.50 28.10 -20.35
N ARG A 210 9.57 28.25 -19.41
CA ARG A 210 9.75 29.04 -18.20
C ARG A 210 10.11 28.16 -17.01
N ALA A 211 11.14 28.57 -16.28
CA ALA A 211 11.47 27.94 -15.01
C ALA A 211 10.41 28.31 -13.94
N GLU A 212 9.91 27.29 -13.27
CA GLU A 212 8.92 27.43 -12.19
C GLU A 212 9.59 27.30 -10.82
N ARG A 213 9.03 27.97 -9.83
CA ARG A 213 9.53 27.89 -8.44
C ARG A 213 9.01 26.62 -7.79
N VAL A 214 9.93 25.75 -7.40
CA VAL A 214 9.68 24.53 -6.63
C VAL A 214 10.21 24.73 -5.21
N THR A 215 9.38 24.44 -4.22
CA THR A 215 9.72 24.53 -2.81
C THR A 215 9.95 23.12 -2.26
N VAL A 216 11.10 22.93 -1.60
CA VAL A 216 11.42 21.67 -0.92
C VAL A 216 11.41 21.93 0.59
N ARG A 217 10.66 21.13 1.32
CA ARG A 217 10.53 21.18 2.78
C ARG A 217 11.01 19.88 3.40
N GLN A 218 11.64 20.00 4.55
CA GLN A 218 12.01 18.87 5.41
C GLN A 218 11.30 19.07 6.76
N ASN A 219 10.46 18.13 7.14
CA ASN A 219 9.62 18.23 8.34
C ASN A 219 8.87 19.58 8.41
N GLY A 220 8.32 20.03 7.26
CA GLY A 220 7.60 21.28 7.09
C GLY A 220 8.45 22.55 7.09
N ARG A 221 9.78 22.47 7.28
CA ARG A 221 10.71 23.60 7.16
C ARG A 221 11.25 23.69 5.75
N VAL A 222 11.19 24.85 5.12
CA VAL A 222 11.78 25.07 3.79
C VAL A 222 13.30 24.92 3.87
N ILE A 223 13.83 23.99 3.07
CA ILE A 223 15.28 23.76 2.93
C ILE A 223 15.80 24.31 1.60
N HIS A 224 14.98 24.27 0.53
CA HIS A 224 15.33 24.82 -0.77
C HIS A 224 14.13 25.48 -1.46
N GLU A 225 14.40 26.55 -2.21
CA GLU A 225 13.54 27.10 -3.24
C GLU A 225 14.32 27.12 -4.55
N LEU A 226 13.90 26.32 -5.52
CA LEU A 226 14.61 26.07 -6.77
C LEU A 226 13.79 26.58 -7.95
N ALA A 227 14.49 27.12 -8.96
CA ALA A 227 13.87 27.39 -10.25
C ALA A 227 14.10 26.19 -11.17
N VAL A 228 13.05 25.41 -11.43
CA VAL A 228 13.11 24.18 -12.23
C VAL A 228 12.45 24.39 -13.59
N THR A 229 13.16 24.14 -14.67
CA THR A 229 12.60 24.18 -16.02
C THR A 229 11.91 22.84 -16.31
N PRO A 230 10.68 22.85 -16.82
CA PRO A 230 9.96 21.62 -17.17
C PRO A 230 10.78 20.69 -18.06
N GLY A 231 10.68 19.38 -17.79
CA GLY A 231 11.40 18.34 -18.52
C GLY A 231 12.88 18.24 -18.18
N ARG A 232 13.41 19.07 -17.27
CA ARG A 232 14.80 19.04 -16.84
C ARG A 232 14.95 18.48 -15.44
N THR A 233 15.73 17.42 -15.28
CA THR A 233 16.07 16.86 -13.97
C THR A 233 17.11 17.71 -13.25
N VAL A 234 16.86 18.02 -11.98
CA VAL A 234 17.72 18.81 -11.12
C VAL A 234 18.07 18.00 -9.87
N PRO A 235 19.36 17.83 -9.51
CA PRO A 235 19.73 17.19 -8.26
C PRO A 235 19.47 18.14 -7.08
N VAL A 236 18.79 17.64 -6.04
CA VAL A 236 18.47 18.38 -4.83
C VAL A 236 19.23 17.80 -3.65
N PRO A 237 20.20 18.52 -3.08
CA PRO A 237 20.90 18.06 -1.89
C PRO A 237 20.03 18.24 -0.64
N PHE A 238 20.17 17.35 0.33
CA PHE A 238 19.57 17.48 1.63
C PHE A 238 20.43 16.83 2.72
N VAL A 239 20.26 17.26 3.97
CA VAL A 239 20.97 16.71 5.12
C VAL A 239 19.94 16.39 6.20
N LEU A 240 19.99 15.17 6.75
CA LEU A 240 19.16 14.80 7.89
C LEU A 240 19.83 15.30 9.18
N GLU A 241 19.13 16.13 9.94
CA GLU A 241 19.63 16.68 11.21
C GLU A 241 19.47 15.70 12.38
N ARG A 242 18.56 14.74 12.28
CA ARG A 242 18.18 13.82 13.37
C ARG A 242 17.97 12.38 12.85
N ALA A 243 18.16 11.41 13.74
CA ALA A 243 17.77 10.04 13.50
C ALA A 243 16.23 9.91 13.53
N GLY A 244 15.73 8.83 12.91
CA GLY A 244 14.32 8.55 12.79
C GLY A 244 13.72 9.02 11.48
N GLU A 245 12.40 8.92 11.37
CA GLU A 245 11.67 9.25 10.14
C GLU A 245 11.65 10.76 9.88
N THR A 246 12.00 11.14 8.67
CA THR A 246 11.97 12.51 8.16
C THR A 246 11.11 12.58 6.93
N VAL A 247 10.22 13.56 6.88
CA VAL A 247 9.34 13.81 5.75
C VAL A 247 9.97 14.88 4.85
N VAL A 248 10.15 14.53 3.58
CA VAL A 248 10.57 15.47 2.52
C VAL A 248 9.37 15.74 1.64
N GLU A 249 8.90 16.99 1.61
CA GLU A 249 7.82 17.46 0.76
C GLU A 249 8.38 18.34 -0.35
N VAL A 250 7.88 18.12 -1.57
CA VAL A 250 8.20 18.97 -2.72
C VAL A 250 6.90 19.49 -3.30
N GLU A 251 6.83 20.81 -3.54
CA GLU A 251 5.62 21.48 -3.99
C GLU A 251 5.94 22.48 -5.10
N VAL A 252 5.08 22.54 -6.11
CA VAL A 252 5.07 23.56 -7.15
C VAL A 252 3.70 24.25 -7.19
N ALA A 253 3.65 25.53 -7.54
CA ALA A 253 2.38 26.24 -7.68
C ALA A 253 1.57 25.70 -8.86
N GLY A 254 0.25 25.57 -8.68
CA GLY A 254 -0.67 25.19 -9.74
C GLY A 254 -0.68 26.18 -10.88
N ARG A 255 -1.06 25.71 -12.08
CA ARG A 255 -1.18 26.49 -13.29
C ARG A 255 -2.67 26.70 -13.65
N GLU A 256 -3.00 27.82 -14.26
CA GLU A 256 -4.34 28.05 -14.76
C GLU A 256 -4.71 27.10 -15.90
N GLY A 257 -5.83 26.41 -15.79
CA GLY A 257 -6.29 25.41 -16.76
C GLY A 257 -5.70 24.01 -16.55
N GLU A 258 -5.03 23.77 -15.44
CA GLU A 258 -4.54 22.46 -15.02
C GLU A 258 -5.69 21.56 -14.54
N ILE A 259 -5.61 20.29 -14.86
CA ILE A 259 -6.68 19.31 -14.53
C ILE A 259 -6.81 19.09 -13.02
N SER A 260 -5.67 19.09 -12.32
CA SER A 260 -5.62 18.88 -10.88
C SER A 260 -4.33 19.44 -10.29
N THR A 261 -4.41 19.94 -9.05
CA THR A 261 -3.23 20.35 -8.29
C THR A 261 -2.75 19.26 -7.31
N LEU A 262 -3.37 18.08 -7.32
CA LEU A 262 -3.05 17.00 -6.38
C LEU A 262 -1.63 16.46 -6.57
N ASN A 263 -1.15 16.37 -7.80
CA ASN A 263 0.18 15.89 -8.17
C ASN A 263 1.25 17.00 -8.26
N ASN A 264 0.86 18.25 -7.95
CA ASN A 264 1.78 19.38 -7.74
C ASN A 264 2.51 19.32 -6.40
N ARG A 265 2.14 18.39 -5.56
CA ARG A 265 2.80 18.08 -4.30
C ARG A 265 3.14 16.60 -4.24
N THR A 266 4.37 16.31 -3.85
CA THR A 266 4.80 14.94 -3.61
C THR A 266 5.57 14.86 -2.30
N THR A 267 5.55 13.70 -1.65
CA THR A 267 6.16 13.51 -0.34
C THR A 267 6.90 12.19 -0.31
N ALA A 268 8.06 12.20 0.31
CA ALA A 268 8.85 11.00 0.55
C ALA A 268 9.25 10.91 2.02
N PHE A 269 9.41 9.67 2.52
CA PHE A 269 9.89 9.38 3.85
C PHE A 269 11.32 8.87 3.76
N VAL A 270 12.21 9.47 4.55
CA VAL A 270 13.62 9.07 4.63
C VAL A 270 13.97 8.79 6.08
N THR A 271 14.47 7.59 6.36
CA THR A 271 14.90 7.22 7.71
C THR A 271 16.32 7.69 7.97
N GLY A 272 16.47 8.61 8.91
CA GLY A 272 17.78 9.04 9.40
C GLY A 272 18.42 7.95 10.25
N VAL A 273 19.60 7.49 9.84
CA VAL A 273 20.41 6.50 10.56
C VAL A 273 21.63 7.20 11.13
N ARG A 274 21.86 7.04 12.43
CA ARG A 274 23.12 7.50 13.05
C ARG A 274 24.24 6.50 12.84
N ASP A 275 25.46 6.98 12.75
CA ASP A 275 26.65 6.16 12.95
C ASP A 275 26.67 5.64 14.41
N ARG A 276 27.55 4.70 14.70
CA ARG A 276 27.69 4.16 16.06
C ARG A 276 28.03 5.28 17.04
N LEU A 277 27.24 5.36 18.11
CA LEU A 277 27.42 6.33 19.16
C LEU A 277 28.65 6.01 19.99
N ARG A 278 29.58 6.95 20.09
CA ARG A 278 30.87 6.77 20.77
C ARG A 278 30.71 7.05 22.27
N VAL A 279 30.98 6.04 23.09
CA VAL A 279 30.89 6.13 24.55
C VAL A 279 32.27 6.01 25.18
N LEU A 280 32.66 7.00 25.97
CA LEU A 280 33.88 6.98 26.79
C LEU A 280 33.55 6.52 28.20
N LEU A 281 33.89 5.30 28.56
CA LEU A 281 33.74 4.78 29.91
C LEU A 281 35.05 4.93 30.70
N VAL A 282 35.05 5.76 31.73
CA VAL A 282 36.15 6.01 32.63
C VAL A 282 35.86 5.38 34.00
N SER A 283 36.41 4.22 34.26
CA SER A 283 36.21 3.49 35.51
C SER A 283 37.31 3.81 36.53
N GLY A 284 36.91 4.22 37.72
CA GLY A 284 37.80 4.56 38.82
C GLY A 284 38.21 3.30 39.64
N VAL A 285 37.64 3.15 40.85
CA VAL A 285 37.98 2.03 41.73
C VAL A 285 37.40 0.72 41.19
N PRO A 286 38.22 -0.33 41.01
CA PRO A 286 37.72 -1.63 40.52
C PRO A 286 36.70 -2.24 41.48
N TYR A 287 35.57 -2.68 40.91
CA TYR A 287 34.50 -3.38 41.64
C TYR A 287 33.69 -4.30 40.66
N GLN A 288 32.73 -5.03 41.18
CA GLN A 288 31.97 -6.02 40.38
C GLN A 288 31.16 -5.36 39.24
N GLY A 289 30.61 -4.18 39.47
CA GLY A 289 29.77 -3.42 38.48
C GLY A 289 30.54 -2.96 37.25
N LEU A 290 31.85 -2.78 37.31
CA LEU A 290 32.70 -2.43 36.17
C LEU A 290 32.46 -3.35 34.98
N ARG A 291 32.39 -4.68 35.22
CA ARG A 291 32.16 -5.65 34.15
C ARG A 291 30.76 -5.55 33.61
N VAL A 292 29.79 -5.16 34.43
CA VAL A 292 28.39 -5.01 34.00
C VAL A 292 28.25 -3.84 33.05
N TRP A 293 28.82 -2.68 33.39
CA TRP A 293 28.84 -1.51 32.50
C TRP A 293 29.53 -1.82 31.17
N ARG A 294 30.73 -2.38 31.23
CA ARG A 294 31.47 -2.73 30.01
C ARG A 294 30.71 -3.71 29.13
N ASN A 295 30.15 -4.77 29.75
CA ASN A 295 29.43 -5.80 28.98
C ASN A 295 28.14 -5.25 28.37
N LEU A 296 27.39 -4.40 29.10
CA LEU A 296 26.20 -3.74 28.61
C LEU A 296 26.50 -2.90 27.37
N LEU A 297 27.46 -1.97 27.51
CA LEU A 297 27.82 -1.05 26.43
C LEU A 297 28.44 -1.76 25.22
N LYS A 298 29.25 -2.81 25.46
CA LYS A 298 29.86 -3.59 24.38
C LYS A 298 28.87 -4.50 23.65
N ALA A 299 27.80 -4.93 24.33
CA ALA A 299 26.77 -5.78 23.74
C ALA A 299 25.75 -4.97 22.90
N ASP A 300 25.73 -3.66 23.04
CA ASP A 300 24.85 -2.78 22.26
C ASP A 300 25.44 -2.53 20.87
N PRO A 301 24.74 -2.95 19.79
CA PRO A 301 25.24 -2.77 18.42
C PRO A 301 25.33 -1.30 17.99
N ALA A 302 24.56 -0.41 18.63
CA ALA A 302 24.57 1.03 18.37
C ALA A 302 25.74 1.77 19.04
N VAL A 303 26.51 1.10 19.91
CA VAL A 303 27.57 1.71 20.72
C VAL A 303 28.97 1.31 20.25
N ASP A 304 29.84 2.30 20.08
CA ASP A 304 31.28 2.15 19.95
C ASP A 304 31.95 2.53 21.28
N LEU A 305 32.41 1.53 22.02
CA LEU A 305 32.90 1.71 23.39
C LEU A 305 34.42 1.91 23.48
N VAL A 306 34.82 3.05 23.98
CA VAL A 306 36.19 3.32 24.43
C VAL A 306 36.24 3.23 25.97
N HIS A 307 36.95 2.26 26.49
CA HIS A 307 36.94 1.97 27.92
C HIS A 307 38.35 2.06 28.54
N PHE A 308 38.46 2.87 29.59
CA PHE A 308 39.65 3.00 30.39
C PHE A 308 39.37 2.67 31.86
N THR A 309 40.22 1.83 32.46
CA THR A 309 40.13 1.46 33.87
C THR A 309 41.38 1.94 34.58
N ILE A 310 41.20 2.62 35.71
CA ILE A 310 42.29 3.07 36.60
C ILE A 310 42.58 1.92 37.56
N LEU A 311 43.59 1.08 37.25
CA LEU A 311 43.90 -0.12 37.98
C LEU A 311 44.74 0.12 39.25
N ARG A 312 45.48 1.25 39.33
CA ARG A 312 46.32 1.60 40.53
C ARG A 312 46.13 3.06 40.93
N PRO A 313 45.96 3.37 42.22
CA PRO A 313 46.12 4.74 42.69
C PRO A 313 47.57 5.17 42.54
N PRO A 314 47.80 6.43 42.15
CA PRO A 314 49.16 7.01 42.04
C PRO A 314 49.94 6.99 43.34
N GLU A 315 49.30 6.75 44.48
CA GLU A 315 49.84 6.88 45.86
C GLU A 315 50.64 5.66 46.36
N LYS A 316 50.70 4.54 45.64
CA LYS A 316 51.58 3.46 45.97
C LYS A 316 53.00 3.77 45.47
N GLN A 317 53.78 4.43 46.27
CA GLN A 317 55.22 4.63 46.08
C GLN A 317 55.97 3.33 46.35
N ASP A 318 56.16 2.53 45.36
CA ASP A 318 57.12 1.39 45.38
C ASP A 318 58.44 1.73 44.66
N GLY A 319 58.68 3.00 44.41
CA GLY A 319 59.91 3.49 43.81
C GLY A 319 60.01 3.30 42.27
N THR A 320 59.05 2.68 41.62
CA THR A 320 59.04 2.45 40.18
C THR A 320 58.47 3.65 39.46
N PRO A 321 59.15 4.24 38.48
CA PRO A 321 58.63 5.40 37.71
C PRO A 321 57.32 5.05 37.03
N VAL A 322 56.29 5.93 37.10
CA VAL A 322 54.95 5.75 36.50
C VAL A 322 55.03 5.39 35.01
N ARG A 323 56.09 5.78 34.30
CA ARG A 323 56.33 5.44 32.90
C ARG A 323 56.66 3.98 32.64
N GLU A 324 57.18 3.26 33.64
CA GLU A 324 57.52 1.83 33.54
C GLU A 324 56.42 0.89 33.99
N LEU A 325 55.38 1.46 34.67
CA LEU A 325 54.24 0.69 35.23
C LEU A 325 53.04 0.60 34.33
N ALA A 326 52.93 1.44 33.32
CA ALA A 326 51.80 1.46 32.36
C ALA A 326 52.29 0.89 31.01
N LEU A 327 51.72 -0.26 30.60
CA LEU A 327 51.88 -0.80 29.26
C LEU A 327 51.36 0.16 28.18
N ILE A 328 50.42 1.03 28.54
CA ILE A 328 49.91 2.13 27.72
C ILE A 328 49.63 3.30 28.66
N ALA A 329 50.31 4.47 28.44
CA ALA A 329 49.96 5.70 29.16
C ALA A 329 48.56 6.12 28.85
N PHE A 330 47.76 6.43 29.88
CA PHE A 330 46.39 6.98 29.68
C PHE A 330 46.46 8.24 28.83
N PRO A 331 45.84 8.28 27.63
CA PRO A 331 45.98 9.37 26.67
C PRO A 331 45.08 10.57 27.06
N VAL A 332 45.32 11.15 28.25
CA VAL A 332 44.44 12.18 28.84
C VAL A 332 44.24 13.35 27.92
N ARG A 333 45.31 13.85 27.31
CA ARG A 333 45.24 14.99 26.39
C ARG A 333 44.42 14.67 25.15
N GLU A 334 44.62 13.52 24.57
CA GLU A 334 43.90 13.10 23.36
C GLU A 334 42.41 13.00 23.61
N LEU A 335 41.99 12.36 24.73
CA LEU A 335 40.59 12.10 25.02
C LEU A 335 39.84 13.31 25.56
N PHE A 336 40.47 14.15 26.39
CA PHE A 336 39.78 15.22 27.11
C PHE A 336 40.10 16.65 26.59
N GLU A 337 40.95 16.77 25.56
CA GLU A 337 41.27 18.04 24.91
C GLU A 337 41.04 17.95 23.39
N LEU A 338 41.59 16.95 22.68
CA LEU A 338 41.59 16.92 21.22
C LEU A 338 40.38 16.22 20.62
N LYS A 339 39.91 15.12 21.25
CA LYS A 339 38.83 14.24 20.72
C LYS A 339 37.60 14.20 21.59
N LEU A 340 37.47 15.11 22.57
CA LEU A 340 36.34 15.11 23.48
C LEU A 340 34.99 15.25 22.75
N GLY A 341 34.94 16.07 21.72
CA GLY A 341 33.75 16.28 20.90
C GLY A 341 33.41 15.13 19.94
N GLU A 342 34.26 14.11 19.83
CA GLU A 342 33.97 12.89 19.05
C GLU A 342 33.12 11.88 19.85
N PHE A 343 32.98 12.08 21.16
CA PHE A 343 32.16 11.22 22.02
C PHE A 343 30.75 11.78 22.15
N ASP A 344 29.74 10.88 22.15
CA ASP A 344 28.35 11.21 22.42
C ASP A 344 28.00 11.15 23.90
N LEU A 345 28.71 10.27 24.66
CA LEU A 345 28.50 10.07 26.08
C LEU A 345 29.82 9.82 26.81
N ILE A 346 30.00 10.48 27.94
CA ILE A 346 31.06 10.22 28.91
C ILE A 346 30.43 9.58 30.15
N VAL A 347 30.96 8.44 30.57
CA VAL A 347 30.52 7.73 31.79
C VAL A 347 31.66 7.74 32.78
N PHE A 348 31.48 8.39 33.94
CA PHE A 348 32.34 8.27 35.11
C PHE A 348 31.77 7.21 36.04
N ASP A 349 32.39 6.03 36.05
CA ASP A 349 32.00 4.92 36.89
C ASP A 349 32.88 4.84 38.12
N ARG A 350 32.37 5.15 39.32
CA ARG A 350 33.08 5.23 40.58
C ARG A 350 34.41 6.01 40.51
N TYR A 351 34.39 7.10 39.77
CA TYR A 351 35.54 7.92 39.58
C TYR A 351 35.71 8.89 40.75
N ALA A 352 36.94 8.93 41.31
CA ALA A 352 37.36 9.88 42.35
C ALA A 352 38.55 10.70 41.89
N ARG A 353 38.59 11.96 42.29
CA ARG A 353 39.69 12.86 41.97
C ARG A 353 40.98 12.47 42.70
N ARG A 354 41.84 11.69 42.06
CA ARG A 354 43.12 11.24 42.57
C ARG A 354 44.31 11.78 41.79
N GLY A 355 44.16 12.95 41.15
CA GLY A 355 45.25 13.65 40.41
C GLY A 355 45.54 13.08 39.01
N LEU A 356 44.74 12.08 38.50
CA LEU A 356 44.95 11.55 37.18
C LEU A 356 44.41 12.46 36.05
N LEU A 357 43.22 13.09 36.28
CA LEU A 357 42.65 14.09 35.44
C LEU A 357 42.84 15.49 36.10
N PRO A 358 43.65 16.37 35.53
CA PRO A 358 43.75 17.76 35.91
C PRO A 358 42.39 18.48 35.84
N LEU A 359 42.17 19.48 36.69
CA LEU A 359 40.91 20.26 36.74
C LEU A 359 40.54 20.91 35.39
N ALA A 360 41.56 21.31 34.60
CA ALA A 360 41.35 21.86 33.26
C ALA A 360 40.61 20.88 32.29
N TYR A 361 40.84 19.59 32.42
CA TYR A 361 40.13 18.60 31.60
C TYR A 361 38.71 18.34 32.07
N LEU A 362 38.46 18.42 33.39
CA LEU A 362 37.11 18.39 33.94
C LEU A 362 36.31 19.66 33.57
N GLU A 363 36.99 20.81 33.43
CA GLU A 363 36.42 22.01 32.85
C GLU A 363 36.03 21.84 31.39
N ASN A 364 36.84 21.10 30.59
CA ASN A 364 36.52 20.79 29.22
C ASN A 364 35.27 19.88 29.14
N VAL A 365 35.14 18.89 30.05
CA VAL A 365 33.97 18.03 30.13
C VAL A 365 32.72 18.81 30.50
N ALA A 366 32.82 19.78 31.45
CA ALA A 366 31.66 20.62 31.76
C ALA A 366 31.21 21.46 30.55
N ARG A 367 32.15 22.07 29.82
CA ARG A 367 31.82 22.81 28.57
C ARG A 367 31.29 21.89 27.45
N TYR A 368 31.79 20.68 27.37
CA TYR A 368 31.28 19.64 26.44
C TYR A 368 29.81 19.35 26.74
N VAL A 369 29.43 19.18 28.00
CA VAL A 369 28.03 18.96 28.41
C VAL A 369 27.18 20.18 28.06
N GLU A 370 27.61 21.38 28.44
CA GLU A 370 26.89 22.62 28.15
C GLU A 370 26.67 22.83 26.65
N GLY A 371 27.58 22.35 25.82
CA GLY A 371 27.53 22.42 24.35
C GLY A 371 26.81 21.25 23.66
N GLY A 372 26.10 20.38 24.39
CA GLY A 372 25.28 19.33 23.80
C GLY A 372 25.70 17.89 24.10
N GLY A 373 26.87 17.69 24.72
CA GLY A 373 27.36 16.36 25.08
C GLY A 373 26.64 15.75 26.28
N ALA A 374 26.81 14.44 26.50
CA ALA A 374 26.15 13.75 27.60
C ALA A 374 27.15 13.24 28.67
N LEU A 375 26.69 13.28 29.92
CA LEU A 375 27.46 12.82 31.07
C LEU A 375 26.63 11.89 31.96
N LEU A 376 27.19 10.72 32.29
CA LEU A 376 26.66 9.81 33.28
C LEU A 376 27.64 9.68 34.46
N ILE A 377 27.18 9.96 35.66
CA ILE A 377 27.91 9.72 36.88
C ILE A 377 27.30 8.51 37.62
N ASN A 378 28.03 7.40 37.64
CA ASN A 378 27.70 6.27 38.49
C ASN A 378 28.47 6.42 39.82
N ALA A 379 27.78 6.95 40.82
CA ALA A 379 28.40 7.32 42.10
C ALA A 379 28.69 6.13 43.00
N GLY A 380 29.91 6.08 43.50
CA GLY A 380 30.29 5.22 44.61
C GLY A 380 30.60 6.01 45.89
N PRO A 381 31.05 5.37 46.98
CA PRO A 381 31.34 6.04 48.27
C PRO A 381 32.27 7.26 48.15
N ASP A 382 33.21 7.21 47.21
CA ASP A 382 34.12 8.31 46.96
C ASP A 382 33.42 9.64 46.58
N PHE A 383 32.18 9.56 46.03
CA PHE A 383 31.38 10.75 45.66
C PHE A 383 30.92 11.56 46.88
N ALA A 384 30.78 10.91 48.08
CA ALA A 384 30.46 11.57 49.32
C ALA A 384 31.70 12.22 50.04
N THR A 385 32.90 12.04 49.47
CA THR A 385 34.15 12.48 50.11
C THR A 385 34.68 13.79 49.49
N PRO A 386 35.75 14.39 50.10
CA PRO A 386 36.44 15.52 49.48
C PRO A 386 37.03 15.26 48.09
N LEU A 387 37.11 13.97 47.67
CA LEU A 387 37.58 13.55 46.34
C LEU A 387 36.47 13.51 45.31
N SER A 388 35.26 13.97 45.64
CA SER A 388 34.10 13.99 44.76
C SER A 388 34.30 14.80 43.49
N LEU A 389 33.72 14.33 42.41
CA LEU A 389 33.58 15.12 41.15
C LEU A 389 32.74 16.39 41.37
N ALA A 390 31.77 16.36 42.28
CA ALA A 390 30.97 17.54 42.65
C ALA A 390 31.80 18.70 43.32
N ARG A 391 33.07 18.45 43.62
CA ARG A 391 34.03 19.46 44.13
C ARG A 391 35.06 19.85 43.04
N THR A 392 34.68 19.78 41.80
CA THR A 392 35.49 20.11 40.63
C THR A 392 34.68 21.07 39.71
N PRO A 393 35.20 21.56 38.61
CA PRO A 393 34.40 22.33 37.68
C PRO A 393 33.15 21.64 37.12
N LEU A 394 32.96 20.36 37.36
CA LEU A 394 31.75 19.62 37.00
C LEU A 394 30.54 19.92 37.91
N ASP A 395 30.74 20.62 39.07
CA ASP A 395 29.67 20.99 40.01
C ASP A 395 28.52 21.75 39.34
N ARG A 396 28.84 22.58 38.36
CA ARG A 396 27.86 23.35 37.61
C ARG A 396 26.97 22.57 36.65
N VAL A 397 27.38 21.33 36.32
CA VAL A 397 26.59 20.42 35.43
C VAL A 397 26.07 19.22 36.19
N ILE A 398 26.49 18.99 37.42
CA ILE A 398 26.02 17.88 38.27
C ILE A 398 24.70 18.32 38.94
N PRO A 399 23.58 17.56 38.74
CA PRO A 399 22.27 18.00 39.23
C PRO A 399 22.14 18.00 40.77
N LEU A 400 22.83 17.08 41.46
CA LEU A 400 22.70 16.91 42.90
C LEU A 400 24.07 16.86 43.59
N ALA A 401 24.30 17.73 44.57
CA ALA A 401 25.52 17.74 45.38
C ALA A 401 25.48 16.68 46.49
N PRO A 402 26.60 16.03 46.82
CA PRO A 402 26.62 15.03 47.90
C PRO A 402 26.55 15.70 49.26
N SER A 403 25.70 15.21 50.20
CA SER A 403 25.60 15.65 51.58
C SER A 403 26.81 15.29 52.43
N GLY A 404 27.67 14.40 51.90
CA GLY A 404 28.80 13.81 52.65
C GLY A 404 28.47 12.53 53.37
N GLN A 405 27.26 12.00 53.23
CA GLN A 405 26.82 10.74 53.88
C GLN A 405 26.64 9.64 52.87
N VAL A 406 26.90 8.41 53.33
CA VAL A 406 26.63 7.13 52.58
C VAL A 406 25.65 6.35 53.42
N LEU A 407 24.50 5.99 52.83
CA LEU A 407 23.46 5.19 53.46
C LEU A 407 23.75 3.73 53.17
N GLU A 408 24.19 3.00 54.22
CA GLU A 408 24.49 1.56 54.13
C GLU A 408 23.38 0.75 54.82
N GLN A 409 22.26 0.57 54.10
CA GLN A 409 21.12 -0.23 54.56
C GLN A 409 20.43 -0.87 53.33
N PRO A 410 19.76 -2.03 53.51
CA PRO A 410 18.99 -2.61 52.42
C PRO A 410 17.80 -1.74 52.06
N PHE A 411 17.60 -1.52 50.78
CA PHE A 411 16.45 -0.83 50.23
C PHE A 411 16.10 -1.37 48.84
N ARG A 412 14.85 -1.26 48.41
CA ARG A 412 14.41 -1.58 47.08
C ARG A 412 14.21 -0.26 46.30
N PRO A 413 14.81 -0.08 45.11
CA PRO A 413 14.56 1.06 44.28
C PRO A 413 13.08 1.18 43.95
N GLN A 414 12.57 2.44 43.90
CA GLN A 414 11.18 2.75 43.60
C GLN A 414 11.10 3.82 42.50
N VAL A 415 10.21 3.59 41.54
CA VAL A 415 9.89 4.59 40.49
C VAL A 415 9.04 5.68 41.10
N THR A 416 9.46 6.95 40.94
CA THR A 416 8.68 8.11 41.38
C THR A 416 7.46 8.32 40.47
N GLU A 417 6.57 9.23 40.84
CA GLU A 417 5.45 9.61 39.97
C GLU A 417 5.95 10.21 38.63
N LEU A 418 6.96 11.05 38.68
CA LEU A 418 7.65 11.58 37.51
C LEU A 418 8.31 10.46 36.69
N GLY A 419 9.00 9.54 37.37
CA GLY A 419 9.65 8.40 36.73
C GLY A 419 8.67 7.46 36.03
N GLY A 420 7.43 7.36 36.51
CA GLY A 420 6.37 6.60 35.82
C GLY A 420 5.93 7.22 34.50
N ARG A 421 6.29 8.49 34.22
CA ARG A 421 6.04 9.20 32.97
C ARG A 421 7.30 9.41 32.12
N HIS A 422 8.48 9.24 32.74
CA HIS A 422 9.75 9.46 32.05
C HIS A 422 10.16 8.26 31.22
N PRO A 423 10.51 8.41 29.92
CA PRO A 423 10.82 7.30 29.02
C PRO A 423 11.94 6.36 29.49
N VAL A 424 12.83 6.81 30.36
CA VAL A 424 13.89 5.96 30.95
C VAL A 424 13.32 4.95 31.91
N THR A 425 12.21 5.24 32.61
CA THR A 425 11.74 4.43 33.75
C THR A 425 10.25 4.03 33.68
N ASP A 426 9.50 4.53 32.69
CA ASP A 426 8.05 4.30 32.53
C ASP A 426 7.68 2.81 32.44
N SER A 427 8.42 2.00 31.68
CA SER A 427 8.13 0.58 31.44
C SER A 427 8.83 -0.37 32.43
N LEU A 428 9.65 0.11 33.35
CA LEU A 428 10.45 -0.77 34.20
C LEU A 428 9.62 -1.72 35.08
N ARG A 429 8.37 -1.36 35.37
CA ARG A 429 7.46 -2.22 36.15
C ARG A 429 6.89 -3.35 35.31
N ASP A 430 6.64 -3.04 34.02
CA ASP A 430 6.05 -3.99 33.08
C ASP A 430 7.10 -4.96 32.52
N ASP A 431 8.35 -4.49 32.43
CA ASP A 431 9.49 -5.27 31.92
C ASP A 431 10.05 -6.29 32.95
N TRP A 432 9.48 -6.36 34.16
CA TRP A 432 9.97 -7.25 35.22
C TRP A 432 8.86 -7.90 36.06
N ASP A 433 8.74 -9.20 35.92
CA ASP A 433 7.79 -9.99 36.71
C ASP A 433 8.30 -10.21 38.16
N GLY A 434 7.70 -9.53 39.11
CA GLY A 434 7.98 -9.71 40.54
C GLY A 434 8.64 -8.49 41.22
N PRO A 435 8.94 -8.60 42.53
CA PRO A 435 9.56 -7.53 43.28
C PRO A 435 11.03 -7.35 42.88
N TRP A 436 11.50 -6.12 42.84
CA TRP A 436 12.90 -5.83 42.56
C TRP A 436 13.80 -6.23 43.74
N GLY A 437 14.95 -6.83 43.46
CA GLY A 437 15.95 -7.18 44.45
C GLY A 437 16.54 -5.96 45.15
N PRO A 438 16.97 -6.07 46.42
CA PRO A 438 17.46 -4.96 47.20
C PRO A 438 18.87 -4.51 46.78
N TRP A 439 19.13 -3.22 46.95
CA TRP A 439 20.47 -2.65 47.01
C TRP A 439 20.84 -2.32 48.44
N PHE A 440 22.12 -2.14 48.73
CA PHE A 440 22.61 -2.04 50.11
C PHE A 440 23.42 -0.77 50.40
N ARG A 441 23.60 0.08 49.38
CA ARG A 441 24.35 1.32 49.53
C ARG A 441 23.82 2.37 48.58
N GLN A 442 23.68 3.58 49.12
CA GLN A 442 23.27 4.76 48.37
C GLN A 442 24.05 5.98 48.87
N ILE A 443 24.39 6.86 47.94
CA ILE A 443 25.00 8.17 48.27
C ILE A 443 23.89 9.12 48.57
N ASP A 444 23.94 9.75 49.76
CA ASP A 444 22.99 10.82 50.11
C ASP A 444 23.37 12.13 49.46
N VAL A 445 22.38 12.92 49.02
CA VAL A 445 22.53 14.14 48.26
C VAL A 445 21.60 15.22 48.79
N GLU A 446 21.99 16.45 48.59
CA GLU A 446 21.17 17.66 48.84
C GLU A 446 20.12 17.82 47.74
N GLU A 447 19.06 18.58 47.98
CA GLU A 447 18.08 18.96 46.96
C GLU A 447 18.73 19.84 45.91
N GLY A 448 18.33 19.64 44.62
CA GLY A 448 18.88 20.32 43.48
C GLY A 448 17.92 20.29 42.29
N PRO A 449 18.34 20.86 41.14
CA PRO A 449 17.48 21.02 39.98
C PRO A 449 17.11 19.71 39.27
N GLY A 450 17.81 18.59 39.54
CA GLY A 450 17.61 17.32 38.82
C GLY A 450 16.22 16.72 39.00
N GLN A 451 15.71 16.17 37.93
CA GLN A 451 14.46 15.38 37.87
C GLN A 451 14.69 14.02 38.51
N ILE A 452 14.04 13.72 39.63
CA ILE A 452 14.21 12.47 40.34
C ILE A 452 13.25 11.41 39.79
N VAL A 453 13.78 10.45 39.06
CA VAL A 453 13.00 9.37 38.44
C VAL A 453 12.99 8.06 39.28
N LEU A 454 14.03 7.83 40.10
CA LEU A 454 14.07 6.74 41.06
C LEU A 454 14.42 7.26 42.47
N ARG A 455 13.79 6.67 43.47
CA ARG A 455 14.12 6.84 44.89
C ARG A 455 14.62 5.52 45.51
N GLY A 456 15.37 5.62 46.58
CA GLY A 456 15.97 4.48 47.26
C GLY A 456 15.81 4.53 48.77
N ALA A 457 16.90 4.34 49.53
CA ALA A 457 16.90 4.37 50.97
C ALA A 457 16.29 5.64 51.53
N ALA A 458 15.38 5.49 52.51
CA ALA A 458 14.70 6.64 53.17
C ALA A 458 14.07 7.64 52.18
N GLU A 459 13.52 7.16 51.05
CA GLU A 459 12.91 8.01 50.01
C GLU A 459 13.88 9.06 49.41
N ARG A 460 15.18 8.86 49.58
CA ARG A 460 16.20 9.77 49.03
C ARG A 460 16.38 9.53 47.51
N PRO A 461 16.79 10.58 46.75
CA PRO A 461 17.07 10.45 45.31
C PRO A 461 18.06 9.31 45.01
N LEU A 462 17.74 8.46 44.04
CA LEU A 462 18.58 7.35 43.58
C LEU A 462 19.06 7.53 42.15
N LEU A 463 18.17 7.99 41.26
CA LEU A 463 18.50 8.37 39.89
C LEU A 463 17.92 9.75 39.61
N ALA A 464 18.81 10.67 39.29
CA ALA A 464 18.48 12.03 38.88
C ALA A 464 18.91 12.25 37.43
N LEU A 465 18.04 12.90 36.66
CA LEU A 465 18.25 13.29 35.25
C LEU A 465 18.14 14.80 35.14
N ASP A 466 18.92 15.41 34.28
CA ASP A 466 18.86 16.87 34.05
C ASP A 466 19.29 17.23 32.62
N ARG A 467 18.82 18.39 32.15
CA ARG A 467 19.24 19.04 30.91
C ARG A 467 20.04 20.27 31.26
N VAL A 468 21.30 20.34 30.87
CA VAL A 468 22.21 21.42 31.18
C VAL A 468 22.74 22.02 29.88
N GLY A 469 22.32 23.26 29.59
CA GLY A 469 22.53 23.88 28.28
C GLY A 469 21.83 23.03 27.19
N GLU A 470 22.57 22.61 26.17
CA GLU A 470 22.09 21.71 25.13
C GLU A 470 22.32 20.23 25.46
N GLY A 471 23.02 19.92 26.56
CA GLY A 471 23.43 18.57 26.93
C GLY A 471 22.56 17.91 27.98
N ARG A 472 22.88 16.65 28.30
CA ARG A 472 22.14 15.81 29.23
C ARG A 472 23.05 15.21 30.30
N VAL A 473 22.57 15.19 31.52
CA VAL A 473 23.30 14.62 32.64
C VAL A 473 22.42 13.63 33.39
N ALA A 474 23.01 12.49 33.72
CA ALA A 474 22.39 11.53 34.61
C ALA A 474 23.30 11.22 35.79
N GLN A 475 22.70 11.07 36.94
CA GLN A 475 23.41 10.75 38.20
C GLN A 475 22.74 9.55 38.88
N LEU A 476 23.40 8.40 38.79
CA LEU A 476 23.00 7.19 39.50
C LEU A 476 23.76 7.14 40.86
N LEU A 477 23.03 7.29 41.96
CA LEU A 477 23.56 7.50 43.31
C LEU A 477 23.80 6.18 44.07
N SER A 478 24.10 5.12 43.35
CA SER A 478 24.48 3.83 43.88
C SER A 478 25.31 3.03 42.86
N ASP A 479 26.35 2.40 43.34
CA ASP A 479 27.16 1.50 42.53
C ASP A 479 26.64 0.03 42.60
N HIS A 480 25.43 -0.23 43.11
CA HIS A 480 24.88 -1.55 43.34
C HIS A 480 23.97 -2.09 42.24
N ALA A 481 23.77 -1.41 41.13
CA ALA A 481 22.96 -1.88 39.99
C ALA A 481 23.41 -3.27 39.46
N TRP A 482 24.68 -3.64 39.64
CA TRP A 482 25.22 -4.96 39.26
C TRP A 482 24.60 -6.14 40.01
N LEU A 483 24.02 -5.93 41.21
CA LEU A 483 23.31 -6.98 41.96
C LEU A 483 22.13 -7.51 41.17
N TRP A 484 21.40 -6.65 40.51
CA TRP A 484 20.30 -7.05 39.63
C TRP A 484 20.78 -7.90 38.45
N ALA A 485 21.90 -7.53 37.84
CA ALA A 485 22.51 -8.31 36.76
C ALA A 485 22.95 -9.71 37.17
N ARG A 486 23.18 -9.92 38.48
CA ARG A 486 23.53 -11.21 39.07
C ARG A 486 22.32 -12.03 39.54
N GLY A 487 21.10 -11.49 39.41
CA GLY A 487 19.87 -12.12 39.88
C GLY A 487 19.80 -12.22 41.42
N PHE A 488 20.51 -11.34 42.15
CA PHE A 488 20.52 -11.36 43.60
C PHE A 488 19.13 -11.03 44.16
N GLU A 489 18.59 -11.90 45.06
CA GLU A 489 17.24 -11.78 45.60
C GLU A 489 16.18 -11.37 44.56
N GLU A 490 16.02 -12.20 43.54
CA GLU A 490 15.09 -12.01 42.38
C GLU A 490 15.61 -11.06 41.30
N GLY A 491 16.67 -10.28 41.52
CA GLY A 491 17.22 -9.38 40.50
C GLY A 491 16.38 -8.13 40.26
N GLY A 492 16.37 -7.63 39.06
CA GLY A 492 15.61 -6.43 38.65
C GLY A 492 15.90 -6.02 37.23
N PRO A 493 15.18 -5.03 36.69
CA PRO A 493 15.24 -4.59 35.27
C PRO A 493 16.52 -3.78 34.96
N GLN A 494 17.69 -4.28 35.36
CA GLN A 494 18.98 -3.58 35.25
C GLN A 494 19.33 -3.28 33.79
N GLN A 495 19.17 -4.26 32.91
CA GLN A 495 19.54 -4.10 31.51
C GLN A 495 18.67 -3.05 30.82
N THR A 496 17.35 -3.11 31.02
CA THR A 496 16.40 -2.15 30.50
C THR A 496 16.69 -0.74 31.03
N LEU A 497 16.84 -0.60 32.36
CA LEU A 497 17.13 0.69 32.98
C LEU A 497 18.39 1.34 32.42
N LEU A 498 19.51 0.62 32.45
CA LEU A 498 20.81 1.20 32.08
C LEU A 498 20.90 1.42 30.55
N ARG A 499 20.29 0.57 29.73
CA ARG A 499 20.24 0.77 28.29
C ARG A 499 19.42 2.01 27.94
N ARG A 500 18.19 2.12 28.47
CA ARG A 500 17.35 3.31 28.22
C ARG A 500 18.00 4.60 28.74
N LEU A 501 18.67 4.53 29.89
CA LEU A 501 19.41 5.65 30.45
C LEU A 501 20.53 6.13 29.50
N VAL A 502 21.33 5.19 28.98
CA VAL A 502 22.42 5.49 28.03
C VAL A 502 21.86 6.06 26.73
N HIS A 503 20.83 5.43 26.16
CA HIS A 503 20.21 5.91 24.92
C HIS A 503 19.50 7.27 25.08
N TRP A 504 18.85 7.51 26.22
CA TRP A 504 18.30 8.83 26.53
C TRP A 504 19.39 9.91 26.59
N LEU A 505 20.50 9.61 27.25
CA LEU A 505 21.65 10.52 27.30
C LEU A 505 22.19 10.87 25.92
N MET A 506 22.22 9.89 25.03
CA MET A 506 22.68 10.06 23.65
C MET A 506 21.60 10.63 22.70
N GLN A 507 20.51 11.15 23.26
CA GLN A 507 19.43 11.83 22.52
C GLN A 507 18.75 10.95 21.45
N GLU A 508 18.50 9.67 21.80
CA GLU A 508 17.69 8.81 20.93
C GLU A 508 16.25 9.31 20.85
N PRO A 509 15.69 9.51 19.63
CA PRO A 509 14.38 10.15 19.44
C PRO A 509 13.23 9.43 20.15
N GLU A 510 13.33 8.10 20.27
CA GLU A 510 12.30 7.28 20.94
C GLU A 510 12.23 7.48 22.45
N LEU A 511 13.26 8.07 23.05
CA LEU A 511 13.37 8.32 24.49
C LEU A 511 13.27 9.81 24.84
N GLU A 512 12.86 10.68 23.91
CA GLU A 512 12.54 12.08 24.23
C GLU A 512 11.32 12.15 25.15
N GLU A 513 11.39 13.01 26.18
CA GLU A 513 10.31 13.20 27.14
C GLU A 513 9.10 13.92 26.56
N GLU A 514 9.37 14.76 25.55
CA GLU A 514 8.37 15.58 24.90
C GLU A 514 8.29 15.21 23.42
N ARG A 515 7.30 14.41 23.03
CA ARG A 515 7.10 13.94 21.66
C ARG A 515 5.64 13.99 21.25
N LEU A 516 5.40 14.40 20.03
CA LEU A 516 4.12 14.24 19.37
C LEU A 516 4.25 13.12 18.32
N ILE A 517 3.35 12.13 18.35
CA ILE A 517 3.36 10.97 17.48
C ILE A 517 2.00 10.93 16.79
N ALA A 518 1.99 10.73 15.47
CA ALA A 518 0.77 10.60 14.69
C ALA A 518 0.80 9.28 13.92
N GLU A 519 -0.04 8.35 14.28
CA GLU A 519 -0.14 7.03 13.67
C GLU A 519 -1.42 6.92 12.83
N PRO A 520 -1.33 6.68 11.53
CA PRO A 520 -2.52 6.42 10.72
C PRO A 520 -3.14 5.06 11.09
N ARG A 521 -4.47 5.04 11.19
CA ARG A 521 -5.32 3.86 11.36
C ARG A 521 -6.32 3.84 10.21
N GLU A 522 -7.11 2.79 10.07
CA GLU A 522 -8.00 2.57 8.91
C GLU A 522 -8.89 3.78 8.55
N ASP A 523 -9.46 4.45 9.55
CA ASP A 523 -10.43 5.55 9.38
C ASP A 523 -10.06 6.84 10.14
N ALA A 524 -8.92 6.85 10.84
CA ALA A 524 -8.52 7.96 11.67
C ALA A 524 -7.01 8.00 11.89
N ILE A 525 -6.50 9.12 12.36
CA ILE A 525 -5.14 9.26 12.87
C ILE A 525 -5.20 9.24 14.40
N ARG A 526 -4.46 8.33 15.01
CA ARG A 526 -4.20 8.37 16.44
C ARG A 526 -3.08 9.35 16.71
N LEU A 527 -3.41 10.44 17.37
CA LEU A 527 -2.44 11.42 17.83
C LEU A 527 -2.11 11.10 19.30
N GLU A 528 -0.82 10.97 19.61
CA GLU A 528 -0.32 10.66 20.95
C GLU A 528 0.76 11.66 21.33
N ARG A 529 0.61 12.28 22.51
CA ARG A 529 1.62 13.15 23.10
C ARG A 529 2.25 12.45 24.30
N VAL A 530 3.55 12.17 24.20
CA VAL A 530 4.38 11.78 25.33
C VAL A 530 4.84 13.06 26.01
N THR A 531 4.58 13.22 27.30
CA THR A 531 4.92 14.43 28.05
C THR A 531 5.06 14.15 29.54
N LEU A 532 5.91 14.91 30.20
CA LEU A 532 6.00 14.89 31.67
C LEU A 532 4.85 15.69 32.33
N HIS A 533 4.11 16.48 31.58
CA HIS A 533 3.01 17.33 32.02
C HIS A 533 1.67 16.79 31.53
N PRO A 534 0.90 16.05 32.35
CA PRO A 534 -0.30 15.35 31.95
C PRO A 534 -1.55 16.23 31.82
N GLU A 535 -1.40 17.54 31.79
CA GLU A 535 -2.51 18.48 31.59
C GLU A 535 -3.00 18.41 30.14
N PRO A 536 -4.32 18.58 29.88
CA PRO A 536 -4.85 18.64 28.53
C PRO A 536 -4.12 19.69 27.68
N GLN A 537 -3.78 19.32 26.45
CA GLN A 537 -3.05 20.16 25.50
C GLN A 537 -3.79 20.21 24.16
N THR A 538 -3.53 21.22 23.37
CA THR A 538 -4.09 21.35 22.02
C THR A 538 -3.01 21.19 20.96
N ALA A 539 -3.38 20.62 19.82
CA ALA A 539 -2.58 20.60 18.62
C ALA A 539 -3.39 21.18 17.46
N THR A 540 -2.75 21.86 16.52
CA THR A 540 -3.37 22.31 15.28
C THR A 540 -3.13 21.25 14.22
N ALA A 541 -4.19 20.61 13.75
CA ALA A 541 -4.16 19.72 12.61
C ALA A 541 -4.27 20.53 11.31
N THR A 542 -3.48 20.17 10.31
CA THR A 542 -3.58 20.68 8.94
C THR A 542 -3.82 19.52 8.02
N THR A 543 -4.94 19.53 7.27
CA THR A 543 -5.29 18.47 6.30
C THR A 543 -4.41 18.56 5.04
N PRO A 544 -4.41 17.54 4.19
CA PRO A 544 -3.73 17.59 2.89
C PRO A 544 -4.19 18.74 1.99
N THR A 545 -5.46 19.16 2.09
CA THR A 545 -6.04 20.31 1.35
C THR A 545 -5.69 21.65 1.97
N GLY A 546 -5.07 21.67 3.18
CA GLY A 546 -4.62 22.87 3.87
C GLY A 546 -5.65 23.44 4.87
N GLU A 547 -6.76 22.78 5.10
CA GLU A 547 -7.71 23.13 6.16
C GLU A 547 -7.04 22.94 7.53
N ARG A 548 -7.35 23.85 8.48
CA ARG A 548 -6.79 23.83 9.84
C ARG A 548 -7.89 23.77 10.87
N PHE A 549 -7.71 22.88 11.85
CA PHE A 549 -8.59 22.78 13.00
C PHE A 549 -7.81 22.40 14.26
N GLU A 550 -8.39 22.72 15.42
CA GLU A 550 -7.80 22.37 16.70
C GLU A 550 -8.22 20.99 17.17
N VAL A 551 -7.26 20.25 17.72
CA VAL A 551 -7.43 18.91 18.28
C VAL A 551 -7.05 18.96 19.75
N GLU A 552 -7.97 18.64 20.63
CA GLU A 552 -7.73 18.51 22.06
C GLU A 552 -7.18 17.12 22.41
N LEU A 553 -5.99 17.09 23.02
CA LEU A 553 -5.37 15.88 23.53
C LEU A 553 -5.73 15.74 25.00
N THR A 554 -6.37 14.64 25.35
CA THR A 554 -6.85 14.35 26.71
C THR A 554 -6.04 13.21 27.35
N PRO A 555 -5.90 13.21 28.69
CA PRO A 555 -5.17 12.19 29.40
C PRO A 555 -5.72 10.78 29.10
N GLY A 556 -4.84 9.91 28.60
CA GLY A 556 -5.08 8.50 28.36
C GLY A 556 -4.42 7.62 29.44
N ALA A 557 -4.24 6.35 29.13
CA ALA A 557 -3.49 5.44 29.99
C ALA A 557 -2.00 5.84 30.06
N GLU A 558 -1.34 5.52 31.16
CA GLU A 558 0.11 5.70 31.35
C GLU A 558 0.63 7.14 31.29
N GLY A 559 -0.22 8.14 31.56
CA GLY A 559 0.19 9.55 31.55
C GLY A 559 0.44 10.15 30.16
N ARG A 560 0.07 9.44 29.09
CA ARG A 560 0.12 9.92 27.71
C ARG A 560 -1.16 10.64 27.39
N LEU A 561 -1.07 11.74 26.62
CA LEU A 561 -2.25 12.42 26.10
C LEU A 561 -2.59 11.86 24.73
N THR A 562 -3.85 11.59 24.46
CA THR A 562 -4.29 10.99 23.20
C THR A 562 -5.47 11.74 22.59
N ALA A 563 -5.53 11.74 21.26
CA ALA A 563 -6.68 12.18 20.50
C ALA A 563 -6.89 11.26 19.27
N ARG A 564 -8.13 11.22 18.77
CA ARG A 564 -8.46 10.57 17.52
C ARG A 564 -8.94 11.61 16.53
N VAL A 565 -8.27 11.72 15.39
CA VAL A 565 -8.55 12.68 14.35
C VAL A 565 -9.12 11.92 13.14
N PRO A 566 -10.34 12.23 12.68
CA PRO A 566 -10.88 11.64 11.45
C PRO A 566 -9.93 11.89 10.26
N ALA A 567 -9.74 10.88 9.43
CA ALA A 567 -8.82 10.93 8.29
C ALA A 567 -9.59 10.63 7.00
N GLU A 568 -10.44 11.57 6.60
CA GLU A 568 -11.31 11.44 5.43
C GLU A 568 -10.57 11.68 4.11
N GLU A 569 -9.56 12.55 4.14
CA GLU A 569 -8.80 12.93 2.96
C GLU A 569 -7.50 12.11 2.84
N PRO A 570 -7.19 11.54 1.68
CA PRO A 570 -5.89 10.90 1.44
C PRO A 570 -4.78 11.96 1.34
N GLY A 571 -3.63 11.69 1.90
CA GLY A 571 -2.47 12.58 1.85
C GLY A 571 -1.78 12.76 3.19
N LEU A 572 -0.95 13.83 3.30
CA LEU A 572 -0.17 14.13 4.48
C LEU A 572 -0.93 15.06 5.43
N TYR A 573 -1.21 14.57 6.62
CA TYR A 573 -1.68 15.38 7.75
C TYR A 573 -0.48 15.88 8.55
N ARG A 574 -0.52 17.16 8.96
CA ARG A 574 0.47 17.77 9.83
C ARG A 574 -0.17 18.22 11.12
N PHE A 575 0.49 17.95 12.23
CA PHE A 575 0.08 18.34 13.57
C PHE A 575 1.17 19.21 14.19
N ASP A 576 0.82 20.44 14.52
CA ASP A 576 1.72 21.41 15.15
C ASP A 576 1.22 21.72 16.56
N GLN A 577 2.14 21.77 17.56
CA GLN A 577 1.86 22.23 18.91
C GLN A 577 2.51 23.57 19.20
N PRO A 578 2.00 24.36 20.18
CA PRO A 578 2.54 25.66 20.51
C PRO A 578 4.00 25.65 21.03
N ASP A 579 4.43 24.52 21.59
CA ASP A 579 5.81 24.29 22.08
C ASP A 579 6.80 23.94 20.96
N GLY A 580 6.34 23.89 19.70
CA GLY A 580 7.16 23.59 18.52
C GLY A 580 7.24 22.09 18.17
N GLN A 581 6.58 21.22 18.94
CA GLN A 581 6.47 19.80 18.57
C GLN A 581 5.61 19.63 17.33
N ARG A 582 6.02 18.70 16.47
CA ARG A 582 5.38 18.46 15.19
C ARG A 582 5.35 16.99 14.88
N ALA A 583 4.22 16.51 14.32
CA ALA A 583 4.05 15.15 13.84
C ALA A 583 3.41 15.14 12.46
N PHE A 584 3.66 14.07 11.71
CA PHE A 584 3.11 13.86 10.38
C PHE A 584 2.47 12.47 10.32
N ALA A 585 1.35 12.36 9.61
CA ALA A 585 0.73 11.08 9.32
C ALA A 585 0.30 11.05 7.86
N ALA A 586 0.76 10.04 7.12
CA ALA A 586 0.29 9.79 5.77
C ALA A 586 -0.91 8.85 5.81
N VAL A 587 -2.04 9.32 5.33
CA VAL A 587 -3.28 8.55 5.22
C VAL A 587 -3.40 8.03 3.81
N ARG A 588 -3.37 6.70 3.63
CA ARG A 588 -3.26 6.00 2.35
C ARG A 588 -1.92 6.28 1.63
N PRO A 589 -1.53 5.50 0.62
CA PRO A 589 -0.30 5.76 -0.11
C PRO A 589 -0.33 7.17 -0.71
N MET A 590 0.71 7.97 -0.46
CA MET A 590 0.77 9.40 -0.78
C MET A 590 0.93 9.72 -2.26
N ALA A 591 1.23 8.76 -3.09
CA ALA A 591 1.17 8.80 -4.53
C ALA A 591 0.72 7.43 -5.01
N PRO A 592 -0.58 7.13 -5.02
CA PRO A 592 -1.05 5.98 -5.77
C PRO A 592 -0.54 6.16 -7.19
N ARG A 593 -0.13 5.08 -7.81
CA ARG A 593 0.34 5.05 -9.20
C ARG A 593 -0.64 5.73 -10.17
N GLU A 594 -1.89 5.85 -9.78
CA GLU A 594 -2.97 6.57 -10.47
C GLU A 594 -2.83 8.09 -10.47
N LEU A 595 -2.12 8.66 -9.49
CA LEU A 595 -1.88 10.11 -9.42
C LEU A 595 -0.59 10.53 -10.13
N GLU A 596 0.19 9.56 -10.62
CA GLU A 596 1.42 9.85 -11.38
C GLU A 596 1.12 10.57 -12.70
N ASP A 597 0.02 10.21 -13.39
CA ASP A 597 -0.47 10.93 -14.58
C ASP A 597 -2.00 10.98 -14.53
N LEU A 598 -2.55 12.17 -14.37
CA LEU A 598 -3.99 12.39 -14.25
C LEU A 598 -4.66 12.70 -15.60
N ARG A 599 -3.93 12.78 -16.71
CA ARG A 599 -4.50 13.13 -18.00
C ARG A 599 -5.28 11.99 -18.60
N ALA A 600 -6.40 12.32 -19.25
CA ALA A 600 -7.15 11.33 -20.01
C ALA A 600 -6.32 10.82 -21.20
N THR A 601 -6.21 9.51 -21.34
CA THR A 601 -5.40 8.87 -22.37
C THR A 601 -6.09 7.68 -23.01
N ALA A 602 -5.87 7.55 -24.31
CA ALA A 602 -6.29 6.35 -25.03
C ALA A 602 -5.16 5.32 -25.19
N ALA A 603 -3.92 5.67 -24.82
CA ALA A 603 -2.73 4.92 -25.19
C ALA A 603 -2.64 3.52 -24.55
N PRO A 604 -2.84 3.31 -23.24
CA PRO A 604 -2.71 1.99 -22.64
C PRO A 604 -3.69 0.96 -23.19
N LEU A 605 -4.96 1.33 -23.36
CA LEU A 605 -6.01 0.42 -23.84
C LEU A 605 -6.08 0.31 -25.36
N ARG A 606 -5.33 1.13 -26.13
CA ARG A 606 -5.36 1.12 -27.59
C ARG A 606 -5.11 -0.26 -28.20
N PRO A 607 -4.08 -1.03 -27.80
CA PRO A 607 -3.83 -2.34 -28.38
C PRO A 607 -5.02 -3.31 -28.21
N LEU A 608 -5.64 -3.27 -27.04
CA LEU A 608 -6.79 -4.09 -26.68
C LEU A 608 -8.03 -3.72 -27.51
N VAL A 609 -8.31 -2.45 -27.64
CA VAL A 609 -9.45 -1.93 -28.40
C VAL A 609 -9.28 -2.21 -29.89
N GLU A 610 -8.11 -1.97 -30.47
CA GLU A 610 -7.82 -2.23 -31.87
C GLU A 610 -7.89 -3.72 -32.22
N ALA A 611 -7.31 -4.58 -31.38
CA ALA A 611 -7.35 -6.03 -31.58
C ALA A 611 -8.77 -6.61 -31.50
N SER A 612 -9.66 -5.99 -30.72
CA SER A 612 -11.07 -6.39 -30.60
C SER A 612 -11.95 -5.86 -31.73
N GLY A 613 -11.45 -4.98 -32.57
CA GLY A 613 -12.23 -4.25 -33.57
C GLY A 613 -13.12 -3.15 -32.99
N GLY A 614 -12.93 -2.75 -31.73
CA GLY A 614 -13.67 -1.68 -31.07
C GLY A 614 -13.22 -0.27 -31.46
N ALA A 615 -13.63 0.72 -30.66
CA ALA A 615 -13.24 2.11 -30.85
C ALA A 615 -13.00 2.84 -29.53
N GLN A 616 -12.10 3.83 -29.56
CA GLN A 616 -11.87 4.76 -28.47
C GLN A 616 -12.48 6.13 -28.81
N ARG A 617 -13.16 6.77 -27.83
CA ARG A 617 -13.83 8.06 -28.03
C ARG A 617 -13.64 8.95 -26.82
N PHE A 618 -13.05 10.13 -27.02
CA PHE A 618 -13.03 11.20 -26.05
C PHE A 618 -14.34 11.95 -26.04
N THR A 619 -14.93 12.18 -24.86
CA THR A 619 -16.23 12.84 -24.73
C THR A 619 -16.18 14.31 -25.12
N GLU A 620 -15.08 15.03 -24.86
CA GLU A 620 -14.94 16.43 -25.23
C GLU A 620 -14.84 16.66 -26.73
N ARG A 621 -14.14 15.78 -27.47
CA ARG A 621 -13.84 15.98 -28.90
C ARG A 621 -14.89 15.43 -29.85
N GLY A 622 -15.67 14.45 -29.43
CA GLY A 622 -16.60 13.72 -30.29
C GLY A 622 -18.01 13.58 -29.77
N GLY A 623 -18.24 14.07 -28.54
CA GLY A 623 -19.47 13.79 -27.82
C GLY A 623 -19.56 12.31 -27.36
N ILE A 624 -20.63 11.97 -26.68
CA ILE A 624 -20.92 10.60 -26.24
C ILE A 624 -21.37 9.82 -27.49
N PRO A 625 -20.74 8.64 -27.79
CA PRO A 625 -21.12 7.87 -28.98
C PRO A 625 -22.48 7.22 -28.81
N GLU A 626 -23.26 7.18 -29.88
CA GLU A 626 -24.52 6.46 -29.97
C GLU A 626 -24.27 4.95 -30.01
N LEU A 627 -25.05 4.16 -29.28
CA LEU A 627 -24.99 2.70 -29.33
C LEU A 627 -25.85 2.14 -30.47
N ARG A 628 -25.30 1.21 -31.27
CA ARG A 628 -26.00 0.57 -32.37
C ARG A 628 -25.84 -0.94 -32.35
N ARG A 629 -26.90 -1.65 -32.73
CA ARG A 629 -26.80 -3.10 -33.01
C ARG A 629 -26.22 -3.33 -34.40
N VAL A 630 -25.25 -4.23 -34.47
CA VAL A 630 -24.56 -4.58 -35.72
C VAL A 630 -24.47 -6.07 -35.90
N GLY A 631 -24.66 -6.56 -37.12
CA GLY A 631 -24.47 -7.97 -37.46
C GLY A 631 -22.98 -8.38 -37.34
N THR A 632 -22.73 -9.66 -37.17
CA THR A 632 -21.40 -10.26 -36.91
C THR A 632 -20.32 -9.96 -37.96
N GLU A 633 -20.70 -9.62 -39.19
CA GLU A 633 -19.77 -9.33 -40.31
C GLU A 633 -19.63 -7.85 -40.59
N ARG A 634 -20.25 -6.96 -39.84
CA ARG A 634 -20.23 -5.53 -40.05
C ARG A 634 -19.19 -4.84 -39.15
N ALA A 635 -18.78 -3.64 -39.57
CA ALA A 635 -17.94 -2.79 -38.76
C ALA A 635 -18.62 -2.52 -37.41
N THR A 636 -17.86 -2.59 -36.34
CA THR A 636 -18.32 -2.42 -34.96
C THR A 636 -18.16 -0.99 -34.45
N ALA A 637 -17.70 -0.06 -35.28
CA ALA A 637 -17.61 1.36 -34.92
C ALA A 637 -17.64 2.24 -36.16
N GLY A 638 -18.06 3.51 -35.98
CA GLY A 638 -18.05 4.52 -36.99
C GLY A 638 -17.99 5.94 -36.43
N ARG A 639 -18.21 6.95 -37.23
CA ARG A 639 -18.16 8.34 -36.78
C ARG A 639 -19.35 8.62 -35.85
N GLY A 640 -19.08 8.86 -34.59
CA GLY A 640 -20.11 9.18 -33.56
C GLY A 640 -20.94 8.01 -33.04
N TRP A 641 -20.57 6.75 -33.37
CA TRP A 641 -21.27 5.59 -32.85
C TRP A 641 -20.33 4.41 -32.55
N ILE A 642 -20.76 3.52 -31.67
CA ILE A 642 -20.13 2.25 -31.31
C ILE A 642 -21.16 1.12 -31.44
N GLY A 643 -20.72 -0.08 -31.83
CA GLY A 643 -21.60 -1.17 -32.22
C GLY A 643 -21.50 -2.38 -31.29
N LEU A 644 -22.66 -2.87 -30.93
CA LEU A 644 -22.83 -4.12 -30.17
C LEU A 644 -23.29 -5.22 -31.12
N VAL A 645 -22.59 -6.35 -31.10
CA VAL A 645 -22.85 -7.46 -32.04
C VAL A 645 -24.15 -8.17 -31.69
N GLU A 646 -24.99 -8.37 -32.69
CA GLU A 646 -26.20 -9.19 -32.58
C GLU A 646 -25.83 -10.67 -32.79
N ASN A 647 -26.04 -11.51 -31.77
CA ASN A 647 -25.59 -12.92 -31.79
C ASN A 647 -26.63 -13.91 -32.31
N ASP A 648 -27.88 -13.46 -32.51
CA ASP A 648 -29.00 -14.30 -32.99
C ASP A 648 -29.17 -15.62 -32.21
N ARG A 649 -28.87 -15.62 -30.92
CA ARG A 649 -28.97 -16.79 -30.08
C ARG A 649 -30.39 -17.02 -29.60
N TYR A 650 -30.77 -18.28 -29.61
CA TYR A 650 -32.10 -18.68 -29.15
C TYR A 650 -32.05 -19.98 -28.32
N ARG A 651 -33.05 -20.14 -27.50
CA ARG A 651 -33.33 -21.38 -26.79
C ARG A 651 -34.50 -22.09 -27.45
N VAL A 652 -34.36 -23.38 -27.70
CA VAL A 652 -35.47 -24.19 -28.15
C VAL A 652 -36.34 -24.57 -26.96
N VAL A 653 -37.57 -24.03 -26.93
CA VAL A 653 -38.53 -24.24 -25.83
C VAL A 653 -39.51 -25.35 -26.15
N GLY A 654 -39.64 -25.74 -27.43
CA GLY A 654 -40.46 -26.87 -27.84
C GLY A 654 -40.16 -27.33 -29.23
N SER A 655 -40.29 -28.61 -29.48
CA SER A 655 -40.24 -29.23 -30.81
C SER A 655 -41.45 -30.11 -31.02
N ALA A 656 -42.08 -30.00 -32.16
CA ALA A 656 -43.18 -30.87 -32.55
C ALA A 656 -42.94 -31.47 -33.94
N GLU A 657 -43.13 -32.77 -34.03
CA GLU A 657 -43.04 -33.48 -35.30
C GLU A 657 -44.45 -33.85 -35.74
N THR A 658 -44.78 -33.48 -36.97
CA THR A 658 -46.06 -33.86 -37.57
C THR A 658 -45.81 -34.59 -38.85
N ALA A 659 -46.18 -35.88 -38.89
CA ALA A 659 -46.01 -36.67 -40.11
C ALA A 659 -46.93 -36.14 -41.22
N LEU A 660 -46.36 -35.92 -42.42
CA LEU A 660 -47.13 -35.45 -43.58
C LEU A 660 -48.16 -36.53 -44.02
N PHE A 661 -47.81 -37.80 -43.84
CA PHE A 661 -48.67 -38.95 -44.05
C PHE A 661 -49.03 -39.60 -42.71
N PRO A 662 -50.09 -39.15 -42.00
CA PRO A 662 -50.59 -39.85 -40.83
C PRO A 662 -50.95 -41.31 -41.22
N ALA A 663 -50.73 -42.27 -40.33
CA ALA A 663 -50.90 -43.69 -40.63
C ALA A 663 -52.22 -44.01 -41.25
N TRP A 664 -53.34 -43.42 -40.84
CA TRP A 664 -54.69 -43.61 -41.42
C TRP A 664 -54.75 -43.09 -42.87
N LEU A 665 -54.13 -41.94 -43.18
CA LEU A 665 -54.14 -41.34 -44.51
C LEU A 665 -53.20 -42.13 -45.43
N ALA A 666 -52.04 -42.58 -44.95
CA ALA A 666 -51.13 -43.42 -45.64
C ALA A 666 -51.79 -44.76 -46.04
N LEU A 667 -52.59 -45.36 -45.12
CA LEU A 667 -53.35 -46.61 -45.37
C LEU A 667 -54.44 -46.36 -46.42
N ILE A 668 -55.20 -45.30 -46.32
CA ILE A 668 -56.24 -44.95 -47.31
C ILE A 668 -55.63 -44.72 -48.69
N LEU A 669 -54.56 -43.98 -48.77
CA LEU A 669 -53.89 -43.75 -50.03
C LEU A 669 -53.31 -45.01 -50.64
N LEU A 670 -52.68 -45.90 -49.86
CA LEU A 670 -52.15 -47.18 -50.31
C LEU A 670 -53.25 -48.13 -50.74
N VAL A 671 -54.32 -48.26 -49.95
CA VAL A 671 -55.50 -49.11 -50.31
C VAL A 671 -56.21 -48.54 -51.52
N GLY A 672 -56.44 -47.24 -51.58
CA GLY A 672 -57.08 -46.55 -52.67
C GLY A 672 -56.34 -46.72 -54.01
N THR A 673 -55.00 -46.58 -53.98
CA THR A 673 -54.16 -46.72 -55.14
C THR A 673 -54.08 -48.22 -55.57
N GLN A 674 -54.10 -49.16 -54.66
CA GLN A 674 -54.17 -50.58 -54.93
C GLN A 674 -55.49 -50.97 -55.55
N VAL A 675 -56.61 -50.51 -55.02
CA VAL A 675 -57.97 -50.72 -55.57
C VAL A 675 -58.09 -50.16 -56.96
N PHE A 676 -57.57 -48.92 -57.14
CA PHE A 676 -57.59 -48.21 -58.42
C PHE A 676 -56.75 -48.98 -59.47
N ALA A 677 -55.53 -49.38 -59.10
CA ALA A 677 -54.65 -50.17 -59.99
C ALA A 677 -55.28 -51.52 -60.38
N ARG A 678 -56.01 -52.19 -59.47
CA ARG A 678 -56.70 -53.46 -59.72
C ARG A 678 -57.98 -53.32 -60.53
N SER A 679 -58.71 -52.18 -60.32
CA SER A 679 -59.93 -51.90 -61.13
C SER A 679 -59.58 -51.71 -62.62
N GLU A 680 -58.49 -50.99 -62.90
CA GLU A 680 -58.02 -50.82 -64.28
C GLU A 680 -57.45 -52.07 -64.90
N GLU A 681 -56.85 -52.94 -64.14
CA GLU A 681 -56.37 -54.27 -64.62
C GLU A 681 -57.55 -55.11 -65.11
N HIS A 682 -58.68 -55.12 -64.40
CA HIS A 682 -59.91 -55.78 -64.81
C HIS A 682 -60.56 -55.15 -66.04
N THR A 683 -60.49 -53.84 -66.22
CA THR A 683 -61.04 -53.18 -67.39
C THR A 683 -60.18 -53.42 -68.61
N SER A 684 -58.88 -53.61 -68.51
CA SER A 684 -57.97 -53.87 -69.61
C SER A 684 -58.07 -55.38 -70.10
N GLU A 685 -58.39 -56.34 -69.20
CA GLU A 685 -58.60 -57.70 -69.53
C GLU A 685 -59.90 -57.94 -70.30
N LEU A 686 -60.94 -57.13 -70.04
CA LEU A 686 -62.22 -57.20 -70.74
C LEU A 686 -62.21 -56.57 -72.14
N GLN A 687 -61.14 -55.93 -72.56
CA GLN A 687 -60.94 -55.37 -73.90
C GLN A 687 -60.04 -56.16 -74.82
N SER A 688 -59.63 -57.35 -74.46
CA SER A 688 -58.96 -58.23 -75.41
C SER A 688 -59.96 -58.76 -76.40
N PRO A 689 -59.89 -58.47 -77.71
CA PRO A 689 -60.83 -59.03 -78.67
C PRO A 689 -60.46 -60.47 -78.89
N LEU A 690 -61.48 -61.34 -78.73
CA LEU A 690 -61.53 -62.70 -79.26
C LEU A 690 -61.32 -62.60 -80.80
N CYS A 691 -60.17 -62.86 -81.31
CA CYS A 691 -59.96 -63.14 -82.70
C CYS A 691 -60.00 -64.61 -82.88
N ILE A 692 -61.05 -65.06 -83.59
CA ILE A 692 -61.17 -66.36 -84.22
C ILE A 692 -60.17 -66.45 -85.39
#